data_2ab21cab13c7578585b62601bbe96e59
#
_entry.id   2ab21cab13c7578585b62601bbe96e59
#
_cell.length_a   1.000
_cell.length_b   1.000
_cell.length_c   1.000
_cell.angle_alpha   90.00
_cell.angle_beta   90.00
_cell.angle_gamma   90.00
#
_symmetry.space_group_name_H-M   'P 1'
#
loop_
_entity.id
_entity.type
_entity.pdbx_description
1 polymer ?
#
loop_
_entity_poly.entity_id
_entity_poly.type
_entity_poly.pdbx_seq_one_letter_code
_entity_poly.pdbx_strand_id
1 'polypeptide(L)'
;MLLNCHSYFSLRYGTIPVQRLVQLGQEHNISAMALTDINNLSGVYEFITACQKAGIKPIVGTEIRDDNQLRYILIAKNQKGFGEIGRFLTKLNERNTSLSTTAPEFKDCYIIYPFASAPTHLKEDEYIGIRSEQLTLLYTEKWKSLMDKIVILHTINHLNEEDYNLHCILRAIDNNTLLSKLTDRDCAAPTDIFKTEEQLVVEFRDYPIIIENTKELINSCNYSFTFKVPRNKKHYTECKQTDTDLLEQLAYTGMINIYGKDHVKAQERLAKELKVINELNFAGYFLITWDIIQYSNSQGYMHIGRGSGANSIVGYCLGITNVCPLELDLYFERFLNQNRKSPPDFDIDWSWNQRDDILRYIFSKYGKEHVAFCGAVSTFKYRSIIREIGKVYGLSKSELDSLTRNPIEHHKTNSIVLLIHQYGQMLEGFPNQRTMHACGILISEDPITNFTALDFPPKGFPVVQFDMHTAEDIGFDKFDILSQRGIGHIDEAAELILQNQGIEVDIRNIALSKDEELCNQQLKTGNTIGCFYIESPAMRGLLRRLQCDNYKILVAASSIIRPGVAQSGMMQEYIYRHNHPNEFEYFHPVFEEQLGETYGIMVYQEDVIKIALHYGGLPATDGDILRRAMSGKSRSLEGLQAVKNRFYEHCDAKGHPRALSEEIYRQIESFAGYSFCKAHSASYAIESYQSLYLKTYYPLEFITAVINNEGGFYRTEVYIHEAAMSGANVLPPCVNSSDLQTTLIGKDLYLGLKLIEGISLELLKTILKERKANGRYESIFDFIQRVPIAIESLQKLIFIGAFQSLGKQKNELLIQAKLLLTKKEPAPALTLLQEPIQEYTFPTLKRSVHEDAFDELELLGFPISCMPFELLKTKFRGDVMVCDLLQNHKKTVRMLGYLIARKHVPTSKGSMYFGTWIDANGHYFDTVHFPDSLTEYPFVGGGCYLLLGTVEVEYHFPNVQILKMARLPFITDPRYHYDDDNNQTTVSKVKEDVSLTHRQPYPKASEINLPRHRMKFTK
;
A
#
# COMPACT_ATOMS: atom_id res chain seq x y z
N MET A 1 37.64 9.66 -17.99
CA MET A 1 37.93 10.83 -17.14
C MET A 1 36.68 11.46 -16.53
N LEU A 2 35.64 10.68 -16.38
CA LEU A 2 34.31 11.10 -15.92
C LEU A 2 34.14 10.80 -14.41
N LEU A 3 34.37 11.83 -13.58
CA LEU A 3 34.35 11.75 -12.12
C LEU A 3 33.03 12.19 -11.49
N ASN A 4 32.13 12.86 -12.25
CA ASN A 4 30.87 13.37 -11.74
C ASN A 4 29.72 13.11 -12.73
N CYS A 5 29.03 11.98 -12.55
CA CYS A 5 27.91 11.62 -13.42
C CYS A 5 26.65 11.38 -12.56
N HIS A 6 25.58 12.04 -12.92
CA HIS A 6 24.27 11.88 -12.29
C HIS A 6 23.39 10.97 -13.13
N SER A 7 22.72 10.05 -12.45
CA SER A 7 21.62 9.29 -13.03
C SER A 7 20.25 9.88 -12.60
N TYR A 8 19.18 9.31 -13.13
CA TYR A 8 17.81 9.62 -12.70
C TYR A 8 17.53 9.26 -11.22
N PHE A 9 18.47 8.59 -10.52
CA PHE A 9 18.42 8.42 -9.06
C PHE A 9 18.89 9.67 -8.28
N SER A 10 19.50 10.65 -8.94
CA SER A 10 19.49 12.04 -8.45
C SER A 10 18.06 12.57 -8.59
N LEU A 11 17.17 12.17 -7.65
CA LEU A 11 15.73 12.30 -7.78
C LEU A 11 15.30 13.73 -8.10
N ARG A 12 14.44 13.85 -9.13
CA ARG A 12 13.93 15.14 -9.64
C ARG A 12 15.03 16.12 -10.07
N TYR A 13 16.21 15.59 -10.38
CA TYR A 13 17.38 16.34 -10.86
C TYR A 13 17.99 15.68 -12.10
N GLY A 14 18.47 14.43 -11.98
CA GLY A 14 19.08 13.71 -13.10
C GLY A 14 18.04 13.23 -14.11
N THR A 15 18.42 13.22 -15.39
CA THR A 15 17.53 12.79 -16.49
C THR A 15 17.99 11.52 -17.19
N ILE A 16 19.17 10.99 -16.89
CA ILE A 16 19.78 9.88 -17.59
C ILE A 16 19.54 8.57 -16.85
N PRO A 17 18.83 7.57 -17.43
CA PRO A 17 18.78 6.24 -16.86
C PRO A 17 20.17 5.62 -16.74
N VAL A 18 20.42 4.87 -15.66
CA VAL A 18 21.75 4.27 -15.39
C VAL A 18 22.25 3.43 -16.57
N GLN A 19 21.37 2.60 -17.18
CA GLN A 19 21.75 1.77 -18.32
C GLN A 19 22.16 2.62 -19.52
N ARG A 20 21.48 3.75 -19.78
CA ARG A 20 21.80 4.64 -20.90
C ARG A 20 23.13 5.34 -20.67
N LEU A 21 23.42 5.75 -19.44
CA LEU A 21 24.70 6.34 -19.06
C LEU A 21 25.88 5.38 -19.36
N VAL A 22 25.74 4.11 -18.95
CA VAL A 22 26.78 3.09 -19.18
C VAL A 22 26.86 2.70 -20.65
N GLN A 23 25.72 2.64 -21.36
CA GLN A 23 25.69 2.39 -22.80
C GLN A 23 26.46 3.47 -23.58
N LEU A 24 26.30 4.75 -23.22
CA LEU A 24 27.10 5.84 -23.81
C LEU A 24 28.58 5.64 -23.55
N GLY A 25 28.95 5.23 -22.33
CA GLY A 25 30.34 4.88 -22.03
C GLY A 25 30.88 3.78 -22.94
N GLN A 26 30.09 2.77 -23.22
CA GLN A 26 30.45 1.67 -24.14
C GLN A 26 30.55 2.14 -25.61
N GLU A 27 29.57 2.94 -26.07
CA GLU A 27 29.57 3.54 -27.45
C GLU A 27 30.82 4.37 -27.72
N HIS A 28 31.39 5.00 -26.70
CA HIS A 28 32.56 5.88 -26.76
C HIS A 28 33.84 5.26 -26.18
N ASN A 29 33.87 3.93 -25.98
CA ASN A 29 35.06 3.18 -25.50
C ASN A 29 35.65 3.72 -24.20
N ILE A 30 34.82 4.23 -23.27
CA ILE A 30 35.24 4.73 -21.98
C ILE A 30 35.66 3.55 -21.10
N SER A 31 36.88 3.58 -20.55
CA SER A 31 37.45 2.50 -19.76
C SER A 31 36.94 2.50 -18.29
N ALA A 32 36.65 3.68 -17.75
CA ALA A 32 36.17 3.85 -16.37
C ALA A 32 35.26 5.07 -16.25
N MET A 33 34.22 5.00 -15.44
CA MET A 33 33.33 6.12 -15.16
C MET A 33 32.81 6.07 -13.74
N ALA A 34 32.52 7.24 -13.16
CA ALA A 34 31.97 7.37 -11.82
C ALA A 34 30.44 7.60 -11.87
N LEU A 35 29.73 6.99 -10.94
CA LEU A 35 28.36 7.38 -10.59
C LEU A 35 28.43 8.13 -9.24
N THR A 36 27.92 9.36 -9.24
CA THR A 36 27.96 10.28 -8.09
C THR A 36 26.62 10.96 -7.90
N ASP A 37 25.54 10.17 -7.79
CA ASP A 37 24.22 10.71 -7.55
C ASP A 37 24.16 11.61 -6.30
N ILE A 38 23.30 12.62 -6.34
CA ILE A 38 23.23 13.69 -5.34
C ILE A 38 22.69 13.16 -4.02
N ASN A 39 23.51 13.25 -2.96
CA ASN A 39 23.15 12.89 -1.58
C ASN A 39 22.53 11.48 -1.43
N ASN A 40 22.85 10.54 -2.31
CA ASN A 40 22.32 9.17 -2.22
C ASN A 40 23.17 8.13 -2.94
N LEU A 41 22.86 6.84 -2.69
CA LEU A 41 23.54 5.68 -3.25
C LEU A 41 22.57 4.72 -3.97
N SER A 42 21.36 5.18 -4.32
CA SER A 42 20.30 4.31 -4.84
C SER A 42 20.65 3.63 -6.17
N GLY A 43 21.35 4.33 -7.07
CA GLY A 43 21.70 3.83 -8.41
C GLY A 43 22.93 2.93 -8.46
N VAL A 44 23.70 2.79 -7.37
CA VAL A 44 25.04 2.20 -7.39
C VAL A 44 25.06 0.76 -7.87
N TYR A 45 24.18 -0.10 -7.38
CA TYR A 45 24.20 -1.53 -7.73
C TYR A 45 23.73 -1.81 -9.16
N GLU A 46 22.75 -1.05 -9.64
CA GLU A 46 22.34 -1.07 -11.04
C GLU A 46 23.50 -0.63 -11.94
N PHE A 47 24.20 0.42 -11.56
CA PHE A 47 25.37 0.92 -12.25
C PHE A 47 26.52 -0.09 -12.30
N ILE A 48 26.87 -0.72 -11.19
CA ILE A 48 27.93 -1.74 -11.13
C ILE A 48 27.57 -2.91 -12.05
N THR A 49 26.32 -3.36 -12.00
CA THR A 49 25.85 -4.46 -12.86
C THR A 49 25.93 -4.10 -14.34
N ALA A 50 25.54 -2.89 -14.72
CA ALA A 50 25.62 -2.41 -16.09
C ALA A 50 27.08 -2.27 -16.55
N CYS A 51 27.97 -1.70 -15.74
CA CYS A 51 29.40 -1.56 -16.02
C CYS A 51 30.10 -2.91 -16.20
N GLN A 52 29.81 -3.89 -15.34
CA GLN A 52 30.36 -5.25 -15.46
C GLN A 52 29.99 -5.91 -16.81
N LYS A 53 28.74 -5.73 -17.25
CA LYS A 53 28.28 -6.23 -18.57
C LYS A 53 28.94 -5.51 -19.73
N ALA A 54 29.22 -4.21 -19.60
CA ALA A 54 29.83 -3.36 -20.64
C ALA A 54 31.38 -3.43 -20.64
N GLY A 55 32.01 -4.07 -19.67
CA GLY A 55 33.48 -4.09 -19.52
C GLY A 55 34.07 -2.76 -19.07
N ILE A 56 33.29 -1.90 -18.42
CA ILE A 56 33.68 -0.59 -17.90
C ILE A 56 34.03 -0.73 -16.41
N LYS A 57 35.12 -0.10 -15.95
CA LYS A 57 35.50 -0.04 -14.54
C LYS A 57 34.52 0.89 -13.80
N PRO A 58 33.69 0.39 -12.83
CA PRO A 58 32.79 1.24 -12.06
C PRO A 58 33.56 1.98 -10.97
N ILE A 59 33.33 3.26 -10.84
CA ILE A 59 33.77 4.10 -9.73
C ILE A 59 32.52 4.56 -9.01
N VAL A 60 32.47 4.40 -7.69
CA VAL A 60 31.29 4.70 -6.89
C VAL A 60 31.54 5.86 -5.95
N GLY A 61 30.58 6.75 -5.88
CA GLY A 61 30.66 7.94 -5.04
C GLY A 61 29.34 8.63 -4.86
N THR A 62 29.37 9.85 -4.40
CA THR A 62 28.19 10.71 -4.28
C THR A 62 28.60 12.17 -4.34
N GLU A 63 27.78 12.99 -4.97
CA GLU A 63 27.89 14.43 -4.89
C GLU A 63 27.15 14.94 -3.66
N ILE A 64 27.84 15.72 -2.82
CA ILE A 64 27.26 16.29 -1.61
C ILE A 64 26.81 17.71 -1.90
N ARG A 65 25.49 17.95 -1.76
CA ARG A 65 24.86 19.27 -1.91
C ARG A 65 24.14 19.70 -0.65
N ASP A 66 24.15 21.00 -0.46
CA ASP A 66 23.40 21.74 0.54
C ASP A 66 22.63 22.86 -0.15
N ASP A 67 21.31 22.88 -0.05
CA ASP A 67 20.44 23.85 -0.73
C ASP A 67 20.78 24.08 -2.23
N ASN A 68 20.87 23.01 -3.01
CA ASN A 68 21.30 22.98 -4.42
C ASN A 68 22.77 23.39 -4.68
N GLN A 69 23.54 23.74 -3.66
CA GLN A 69 24.94 24.10 -3.81
C GLN A 69 25.84 22.89 -3.62
N LEU A 70 26.67 22.60 -4.64
CA LEU A 70 27.73 21.59 -4.56
C LEU A 70 28.75 21.97 -3.49
N ARG A 71 28.94 21.11 -2.49
CA ARG A 71 29.96 21.26 -1.44
C ARG A 71 31.24 20.53 -1.80
N TYR A 72 31.12 19.24 -2.06
CA TYR A 72 32.24 18.37 -2.50
C TYR A 72 31.69 17.06 -3.06
N ILE A 73 32.53 16.33 -3.76
CA ILE A 73 32.23 14.98 -4.26
C ILE A 73 33.07 13.99 -3.46
N LEU A 74 32.46 12.90 -3.05
CA LEU A 74 33.12 11.79 -2.37
C LEU A 74 33.24 10.63 -3.36
N ILE A 75 34.46 10.10 -3.55
CA ILE A 75 34.75 8.93 -4.37
C ILE A 75 35.35 7.85 -3.46
N ALA A 76 34.75 6.67 -3.44
CA ALA A 76 35.26 5.56 -2.66
C ALA A 76 36.52 4.94 -3.31
N LYS A 77 37.61 4.82 -2.57
CA LYS A 77 38.81 4.10 -3.00
C LYS A 77 38.56 2.59 -3.11
N ASN A 78 37.76 2.05 -2.18
CA ASN A 78 37.50 0.64 -2.00
C ASN A 78 36.15 0.43 -1.27
N GLN A 79 35.85 -0.80 -0.88
CA GLN A 79 34.61 -1.13 -0.15
C GLN A 79 34.51 -0.46 1.22
N LYS A 80 35.62 -0.22 1.93
CA LYS A 80 35.60 0.49 3.23
C LYS A 80 35.21 1.95 3.05
N GLY A 81 35.75 2.61 2.01
CA GLY A 81 35.37 3.97 1.64
C GLY A 81 33.88 4.08 1.28
N PHE A 82 33.34 3.11 0.56
CA PHE A 82 31.90 3.07 0.29
C PHE A 82 31.08 3.01 1.57
N GLY A 83 31.48 2.18 2.55
CA GLY A 83 30.87 2.16 3.88
C GLY A 83 31.04 3.48 4.66
N GLU A 84 32.16 4.20 4.50
CA GLU A 84 32.33 5.54 5.09
C GLU A 84 31.33 6.54 4.51
N ILE A 85 31.14 6.54 3.17
CA ILE A 85 30.11 7.35 2.51
C ILE A 85 28.71 6.99 3.01
N GLY A 86 28.39 5.70 3.11
CA GLY A 86 27.12 5.22 3.64
C GLY A 86 26.84 5.73 5.06
N ARG A 87 27.81 5.63 5.96
CA ARG A 87 27.72 6.16 7.34
C ARG A 87 27.56 7.68 7.37
N PHE A 88 28.31 8.39 6.53
CA PHE A 88 28.23 9.84 6.45
C PHE A 88 26.86 10.33 5.99
N LEU A 89 26.35 9.79 4.87
CA LEU A 89 25.01 10.13 4.37
C LEU A 89 23.90 9.75 5.37
N THR A 90 24.04 8.63 6.07
CA THR A 90 23.10 8.21 7.12
C THR A 90 23.01 9.25 8.24
N LYS A 91 24.14 9.78 8.70
CA LYS A 91 24.17 10.84 9.72
C LYS A 91 23.54 12.14 9.24
N LEU A 92 23.73 12.50 7.96
CA LEU A 92 23.07 13.66 7.36
C LEU A 92 21.55 13.50 7.34
N ASN A 93 21.09 12.34 6.91
CA ASN A 93 19.66 12.04 6.80
C ASN A 93 18.98 11.96 8.18
N GLU A 94 19.70 11.52 9.24
CA GLU A 94 19.14 11.40 10.59
C GLU A 94 18.95 12.77 11.26
N ARG A 95 19.93 13.68 11.10
CA ARG A 95 20.01 14.88 11.93
C ARG A 95 19.49 16.15 11.28
N ASN A 96 19.24 16.16 9.98
CA ASN A 96 18.86 17.36 9.25
C ASN A 96 19.83 18.55 9.56
N THR A 97 21.13 18.27 9.73
CA THR A 97 22.16 19.23 10.14
C THR A 97 22.71 19.94 8.93
N SER A 98 22.98 21.24 9.09
CA SER A 98 23.69 22.04 8.08
C SER A 98 25.06 21.42 7.78
N LEU A 99 25.38 21.28 6.50
CA LEU A 99 26.66 20.76 6.04
C LEU A 99 27.78 21.79 6.26
N SER A 100 28.94 21.32 6.70
CA SER A 100 30.16 22.12 6.69
C SER A 100 30.62 22.36 5.25
N THR A 101 31.27 23.49 5.03
CA THR A 101 31.91 23.81 3.74
C THR A 101 33.12 22.89 3.46
N THR A 102 33.72 22.33 4.51
CA THR A 102 34.80 21.34 4.42
C THR A 102 34.28 19.96 4.80
N ALA A 103 34.71 18.95 4.06
CA ALA A 103 34.40 17.57 4.34
C ALA A 103 34.96 17.10 5.67
N PRO A 104 34.29 16.21 6.41
CA PRO A 104 34.89 15.53 7.55
C PRO A 104 36.05 14.62 7.10
N GLU A 105 36.77 14.05 8.04
CA GLU A 105 37.87 13.13 7.73
C GLU A 105 37.34 11.78 7.22
N PHE A 106 37.86 11.36 6.06
CA PHE A 106 37.67 10.04 5.46
C PHE A 106 39.03 9.37 5.30
N LYS A 107 39.13 8.07 5.54
CA LYS A 107 40.37 7.29 5.39
C LYS A 107 40.46 6.62 4.02
N ASP A 108 39.34 6.14 3.51
CA ASP A 108 39.27 5.34 2.30
C ASP A 108 38.44 6.03 1.18
N CYS A 109 38.37 7.37 1.20
CA CYS A 109 37.70 8.15 0.14
C CYS A 109 38.62 9.24 -0.39
N TYR A 110 38.42 9.61 -1.67
CA TYR A 110 38.88 10.85 -2.25
C TYR A 110 37.81 11.92 -2.12
N ILE A 111 38.22 13.16 -1.86
CA ILE A 111 37.36 14.32 -1.73
C ILE A 111 37.70 15.30 -2.84
N ILE A 112 36.71 15.68 -3.66
CA ILE A 112 36.93 16.66 -4.73
C ILE A 112 36.11 17.90 -4.43
N TYR A 113 36.76 19.01 -4.12
CA TYR A 113 36.14 20.31 -3.91
C TYR A 113 35.96 21.06 -5.22
N PRO A 114 34.84 21.74 -5.46
CA PRO A 114 34.69 22.64 -6.60
C PRO A 114 35.74 23.76 -6.51
N PHE A 115 36.31 24.14 -7.64
CA PHE A 115 37.39 25.16 -7.72
C PHE A 115 37.07 26.46 -6.95
N ALA A 116 35.84 26.94 -7.04
CA ALA A 116 35.38 28.18 -6.43
C ALA A 116 35.31 28.13 -4.89
N SER A 117 35.17 26.94 -4.30
CA SER A 117 34.97 26.73 -2.85
C SER A 117 36.05 25.86 -2.23
N ALA A 118 37.16 25.60 -2.95
CA ALA A 118 38.24 24.77 -2.48
C ALA A 118 38.93 25.39 -1.27
N PRO A 119 39.25 24.61 -0.21
CA PRO A 119 39.98 25.07 0.96
C PRO A 119 41.44 25.45 0.59
N THR A 120 42.05 26.30 1.38
CA THR A 120 43.43 26.76 1.15
C THR A 120 44.47 25.71 1.48
N HIS A 121 44.16 24.77 2.35
CA HIS A 121 45.00 23.65 2.73
C HIS A 121 44.29 22.36 2.45
N LEU A 122 44.91 21.51 1.64
CA LEU A 122 44.36 20.20 1.23
C LEU A 122 45.13 19.08 1.94
N LYS A 123 44.40 18.06 2.38
CA LYS A 123 44.98 16.80 2.87
C LYS A 123 45.44 15.93 1.70
N GLU A 124 46.08 14.80 2.01
CA GLU A 124 46.63 13.88 1.00
C GLU A 124 45.60 13.42 -0.01
N ASP A 125 44.37 13.08 0.44
CA ASP A 125 43.29 12.54 -0.36
C ASP A 125 42.27 13.59 -0.83
N GLU A 126 42.58 14.87 -0.69
CA GLU A 126 41.73 15.98 -1.10
C GLU A 126 42.26 16.60 -2.40
N TYR A 127 41.31 16.87 -3.31
CA TYR A 127 41.60 17.40 -4.64
C TYR A 127 40.70 18.60 -4.96
N ILE A 128 41.12 19.39 -5.95
CA ILE A 128 40.35 20.51 -6.50
C ILE A 128 39.83 20.11 -7.87
N GLY A 129 38.52 20.12 -8.04
CA GLY A 129 37.88 19.89 -9.32
C GLY A 129 37.73 21.17 -10.12
N ILE A 130 38.29 21.23 -11.31
CA ILE A 130 38.21 22.38 -12.20
C ILE A 130 37.42 22.07 -13.49
N ARG A 131 36.57 22.97 -13.92
CA ARG A 131 35.87 22.93 -15.21
C ARG A 131 36.71 23.61 -16.28
N SER A 132 36.49 23.23 -17.56
CA SER A 132 37.22 23.82 -18.69
C SER A 132 37.06 25.34 -18.79
N GLU A 133 35.89 25.89 -18.47
CA GLU A 133 35.60 27.31 -18.47
C GLU A 133 36.38 28.08 -17.41
N GLN A 134 36.94 27.41 -16.42
CA GLN A 134 37.68 27.99 -15.29
C GLN A 134 39.20 27.94 -15.48
N LEU A 135 39.74 27.35 -16.54
CA LEU A 135 41.17 27.17 -16.77
C LEU A 135 41.95 28.49 -16.77
N THR A 136 41.35 29.57 -17.24
CA THR A 136 41.93 30.91 -17.22
C THR A 136 42.23 31.42 -15.80
N LEU A 137 41.58 30.90 -14.79
CA LEU A 137 41.79 31.27 -13.40
C LEU A 137 43.07 30.67 -12.82
N LEU A 138 43.70 29.70 -13.46
CA LEU A 138 44.93 29.01 -13.03
C LEU A 138 46.18 29.85 -13.22
N TYR A 139 46.12 30.95 -13.93
CA TYR A 139 47.29 31.85 -14.15
C TYR A 139 47.79 32.52 -12.86
N THR A 140 47.06 32.46 -11.76
CA THR A 140 47.50 33.04 -10.49
C THR A 140 48.51 32.15 -9.76
N GLU A 141 49.46 32.78 -9.05
CA GLU A 141 50.52 32.06 -8.33
C GLU A 141 49.99 31.09 -7.26
N LYS A 142 48.88 31.41 -6.66
CA LYS A 142 48.19 30.56 -5.67
C LYS A 142 47.97 29.12 -6.18
N TRP A 143 47.60 28.95 -7.44
CA TRP A 143 47.25 27.64 -7.98
C TRP A 143 48.45 26.88 -8.54
N LYS A 144 49.52 27.54 -8.86
CA LYS A 144 50.76 26.91 -9.37
C LYS A 144 51.36 25.89 -8.40
N SER A 145 51.26 26.14 -7.10
CA SER A 145 51.79 25.24 -6.06
C SER A 145 50.85 24.05 -5.75
N LEU A 146 49.64 24.03 -6.31
CA LEU A 146 48.64 23.02 -6.07
C LEU A 146 48.26 22.25 -7.35
N MET A 147 49.03 22.37 -8.42
CA MET A 147 48.72 21.74 -9.72
C MET A 147 48.65 20.22 -9.65
N ASP A 148 49.39 19.60 -8.75
CA ASP A 148 49.37 18.17 -8.44
C ASP A 148 48.09 17.70 -7.74
N LYS A 149 47.28 18.64 -7.24
CA LYS A 149 46.01 18.38 -6.57
C LYS A 149 44.79 18.76 -7.40
N ILE A 150 44.95 19.23 -8.63
CA ILE A 150 43.84 19.63 -9.49
C ILE A 150 43.48 18.47 -10.40
N VAL A 151 42.17 18.18 -10.48
CA VAL A 151 41.56 17.16 -11.35
C VAL A 151 40.46 17.75 -12.20
N ILE A 152 40.12 17.09 -13.32
CA ILE A 152 38.98 17.47 -14.18
C ILE A 152 37.67 17.24 -13.43
N LEU A 153 36.86 18.29 -13.35
CA LEU A 153 35.50 18.22 -12.84
C LEU A 153 34.52 18.59 -13.94
N HIS A 154 34.12 17.62 -14.75
CA HIS A 154 33.06 17.76 -15.72
C HIS A 154 31.84 16.99 -15.20
N THR A 155 30.71 17.69 -15.07
CA THR A 155 29.46 17.08 -14.59
C THR A 155 28.65 16.60 -15.80
N ILE A 156 28.03 15.41 -15.70
CA ILE A 156 27.08 14.87 -16.66
C ILE A 156 25.74 14.74 -15.96
N ASN A 157 24.73 15.47 -16.46
CA ASN A 157 23.39 15.47 -15.89
C ASN A 157 22.27 15.21 -16.94
N HIS A 158 22.50 15.59 -18.18
CA HIS A 158 21.57 15.45 -19.30
C HIS A 158 22.34 15.22 -20.61
N LEU A 159 21.66 14.79 -21.68
CA LEU A 159 22.31 14.43 -22.94
C LEU A 159 22.16 15.50 -24.02
N ASN A 160 21.05 16.21 -24.03
CA ASN A 160 20.66 17.16 -25.06
C ASN A 160 19.72 18.24 -24.48
N GLU A 161 19.23 19.15 -25.35
CA GLU A 161 18.36 20.25 -24.97
C GLU A 161 16.99 19.74 -24.46
N GLU A 162 16.46 18.65 -25.02
CA GLU A 162 15.18 18.08 -24.59
C GLU A 162 15.27 17.51 -23.18
N ASP A 163 16.38 16.80 -22.87
CA ASP A 163 16.66 16.32 -21.52
C ASP A 163 16.89 17.47 -20.54
N TYR A 164 17.52 18.58 -20.99
CA TYR A 164 17.66 19.77 -20.17
C TYR A 164 16.31 20.41 -19.85
N ASN A 165 15.41 20.47 -20.81
CA ASN A 165 14.05 20.96 -20.57
C ASN A 165 13.29 20.04 -19.59
N LEU A 166 13.46 18.71 -19.71
CA LEU A 166 12.94 17.74 -18.73
C LEU A 166 13.54 17.97 -17.35
N HIS A 167 14.84 18.23 -17.25
CA HIS A 167 15.51 18.61 -16.00
C HIS A 167 14.85 19.84 -15.37
N CYS A 168 14.60 20.90 -16.14
CA CYS A 168 13.92 22.10 -15.64
C CYS A 168 12.50 21.79 -15.12
N ILE A 169 11.75 20.94 -15.83
CA ILE A 169 10.43 20.47 -15.37
C ILE A 169 10.55 19.70 -14.03
N LEU A 170 11.51 18.79 -13.91
CA LEU A 170 11.77 18.05 -12.68
C LEU A 170 12.15 18.98 -11.52
N ARG A 171 12.97 20.01 -11.77
CA ARG A 171 13.32 21.03 -10.76
C ARG A 171 12.12 21.86 -10.33
N ALA A 172 11.24 22.21 -11.27
CA ALA A 172 9.99 22.91 -10.95
C ALA A 172 9.04 22.04 -10.09
N ILE A 173 8.99 20.74 -10.38
CA ILE A 173 8.23 19.76 -9.56
C ILE A 173 8.82 19.68 -8.16
N ASP A 174 10.13 19.58 -8.02
CA ASP A 174 10.82 19.44 -6.75
C ASP A 174 10.64 20.67 -5.86
N ASN A 175 10.83 21.88 -6.45
CA ASN A 175 10.65 23.15 -5.76
C ASN A 175 9.17 23.55 -5.59
N ASN A 176 8.22 22.71 -6.06
CA ASN A 176 6.78 22.98 -6.07
C ASN A 176 6.47 24.40 -6.59
N THR A 177 7.05 24.78 -7.71
CA THR A 177 6.93 26.11 -8.32
C THR A 177 6.54 26.01 -9.81
N LEU A 178 6.21 27.17 -10.41
CA LEU A 178 5.98 27.25 -11.85
C LEU A 178 7.32 27.19 -12.62
N LEU A 179 7.32 26.55 -13.78
CA LEU A 179 8.48 26.45 -14.65
C LEU A 179 9.06 27.87 -14.99
N SER A 180 8.18 28.86 -15.19
CA SER A 180 8.57 30.24 -15.45
C SER A 180 9.22 31.00 -14.29
N LYS A 181 9.20 30.44 -13.08
CA LYS A 181 9.79 31.03 -11.87
C LYS A 181 11.12 30.41 -11.48
N LEU A 182 11.59 29.39 -12.21
CA LEU A 182 12.89 28.80 -11.96
C LEU A 182 14.00 29.81 -12.28
N THR A 183 15.06 29.73 -11.50
CA THR A 183 16.30 30.49 -11.68
C THR A 183 17.45 29.57 -12.09
N ASP A 184 18.53 30.13 -12.62
CA ASP A 184 19.73 29.36 -12.97
C ASP A 184 20.35 28.61 -11.78
N ARG A 185 20.10 29.05 -10.56
CA ARG A 185 20.56 28.39 -9.33
C ARG A 185 19.78 27.11 -9.02
N ASP A 186 18.59 27.00 -9.56
CA ASP A 186 17.71 25.83 -9.32
C ASP A 186 18.06 24.66 -10.24
N CYS A 187 18.74 24.93 -11.35
CA CYS A 187 19.00 23.98 -12.43
C CYS A 187 20.49 23.65 -12.58
N ALA A 188 20.79 22.53 -13.23
CA ALA A 188 22.12 22.21 -13.73
C ALA A 188 22.55 23.21 -14.80
N ALA A 189 23.84 23.34 -15.04
CA ALA A 189 24.32 24.13 -16.15
C ALA A 189 23.93 23.49 -17.49
N PRO A 190 23.52 24.24 -18.52
CA PRO A 190 23.26 23.67 -19.84
C PRO A 190 24.48 22.97 -20.47
N THR A 191 25.68 23.22 -19.94
CA THR A 191 26.93 22.58 -20.35
C THR A 191 27.21 21.24 -19.66
N ASP A 192 26.37 20.83 -18.70
CA ASP A 192 26.51 19.56 -17.97
C ASP A 192 26.00 18.38 -18.81
N ILE A 193 26.54 18.29 -20.03
CA ILE A 193 26.20 17.25 -21.03
C ILE A 193 27.30 16.19 -21.10
N PHE A 194 26.95 15.01 -21.68
CA PHE A 194 27.93 13.99 -21.93
C PHE A 194 29.07 14.49 -22.86
N LYS A 195 30.32 14.28 -22.44
CA LYS A 195 31.54 14.51 -23.25
C LYS A 195 32.39 13.25 -23.30
N THR A 196 33.03 13.02 -24.43
CA THR A 196 33.97 11.91 -24.57
C THR A 196 35.33 12.24 -23.89
N GLU A 197 36.16 11.22 -23.69
CA GLU A 197 37.51 11.44 -23.11
C GLU A 197 38.36 12.27 -24.04
N GLU A 198 38.25 12.08 -25.40
CA GLU A 198 38.99 12.88 -26.38
C GLU A 198 38.61 14.36 -26.32
N GLN A 199 37.31 14.67 -26.16
CA GLN A 199 36.85 16.06 -26.00
C GLN A 199 37.44 16.70 -24.73
N LEU A 200 37.45 15.99 -23.62
CA LEU A 200 38.04 16.48 -22.39
C LEU A 200 39.56 16.65 -22.52
N VAL A 201 40.25 15.72 -23.14
CA VAL A 201 41.70 15.86 -23.43
C VAL A 201 42.00 17.11 -24.28
N VAL A 202 41.18 17.39 -25.29
CA VAL A 202 41.32 18.60 -26.13
C VAL A 202 41.07 19.87 -25.31
N GLU A 203 40.06 19.89 -24.43
CA GLU A 203 39.79 21.06 -23.62
C GLU A 203 40.87 21.34 -22.57
N PHE A 204 41.55 20.30 -22.05
CA PHE A 204 42.59 20.41 -21.02
C PHE A 204 44.02 20.24 -21.58
N ARG A 205 44.22 20.25 -22.89
CA ARG A 205 45.50 19.97 -23.54
C ARG A 205 46.66 20.85 -23.07
N ASP A 206 46.38 22.09 -22.66
CA ASP A 206 47.39 23.03 -22.14
C ASP A 206 47.78 22.75 -20.69
N TYR A 207 47.11 21.79 -20.01
CA TYR A 207 47.35 21.39 -18.63
C TYR A 207 47.45 19.88 -18.48
N PRO A 208 48.44 19.19 -19.10
CA PRO A 208 48.54 17.73 -19.09
C PRO A 208 48.60 17.11 -17.71
N ILE A 209 49.18 17.83 -16.72
CA ILE A 209 49.23 17.37 -15.33
C ILE A 209 47.84 17.16 -14.73
N ILE A 210 46.86 17.96 -15.09
CA ILE A 210 45.48 17.80 -14.60
C ILE A 210 44.86 16.52 -15.19
N ILE A 211 45.18 16.19 -16.44
CA ILE A 211 44.76 14.96 -17.09
C ILE A 211 45.36 13.74 -16.39
N GLU A 212 46.68 13.81 -16.08
CA GLU A 212 47.43 12.76 -15.38
C GLU A 212 46.85 12.53 -13.98
N ASN A 213 46.72 13.58 -13.15
CA ASN A 213 46.11 13.50 -11.81
C ASN A 213 44.75 12.85 -11.84
N THR A 214 43.90 13.21 -12.82
CA THR A 214 42.58 12.64 -13.00
C THR A 214 42.61 11.13 -13.32
N LYS A 215 43.54 10.72 -14.19
CA LYS A 215 43.77 9.30 -14.51
C LYS A 215 44.32 8.51 -13.33
N GLU A 216 45.27 9.08 -12.56
CA GLU A 216 45.84 8.46 -11.38
C GLU A 216 44.75 8.22 -10.32
N LEU A 217 43.91 9.24 -10.03
CA LEU A 217 42.78 9.10 -9.11
C LEU A 217 41.84 7.97 -9.57
N ILE A 218 41.46 7.92 -10.86
CA ILE A 218 40.61 6.88 -11.44
C ILE A 218 41.24 5.48 -11.31
N ASN A 219 42.53 5.38 -11.58
CA ASN A 219 43.27 4.11 -11.56
C ASN A 219 43.44 3.58 -10.15
N SER A 220 43.62 4.44 -9.16
CA SER A 220 43.76 4.07 -7.74
C SER A 220 42.47 3.58 -7.08
N CYS A 221 41.31 3.89 -7.64
CA CYS A 221 40.05 3.36 -7.15
C CYS A 221 39.91 1.85 -7.47
N ASN A 222 39.65 1.03 -6.43
CA ASN A 222 39.54 -0.43 -6.53
C ASN A 222 38.29 -0.95 -5.83
N TYR A 223 37.13 -0.36 -6.15
CA TYR A 223 35.86 -0.86 -5.65
C TYR A 223 35.40 -2.10 -6.44
N SER A 224 35.11 -3.18 -5.72
CA SER A 224 34.54 -4.39 -6.32
C SER A 224 33.41 -4.89 -5.43
N PHE A 225 32.37 -5.43 -6.05
CA PHE A 225 31.23 -5.98 -5.33
C PHE A 225 30.84 -7.35 -5.87
N THR A 226 30.65 -8.32 -4.96
CA THR A 226 30.21 -9.67 -5.28
C THR A 226 28.72 -9.78 -4.96
N PHE A 227 27.92 -10.00 -6.01
CA PHE A 227 26.47 -10.18 -5.93
C PHE A 227 26.08 -11.59 -5.46
N LYS A 228 24.85 -11.74 -4.94
CA LYS A 228 24.23 -13.02 -4.54
C LYS A 228 24.99 -13.79 -3.47
N VAL A 229 25.77 -13.09 -2.65
CA VAL A 229 26.38 -13.65 -1.43
C VAL A 229 25.43 -13.38 -0.26
N PRO A 230 24.99 -14.40 0.51
CA PRO A 230 24.07 -14.19 1.64
C PRO A 230 24.62 -13.20 2.67
N ARG A 231 23.85 -12.15 2.94
CA ARG A 231 24.21 -11.03 3.82
C ARG A 231 23.37 -10.94 5.09
N ASN A 232 22.28 -11.68 5.16
CA ASN A 232 21.46 -11.74 6.37
C ASN A 232 22.24 -12.32 7.54
N LYS A 233 21.79 -12.01 8.75
CA LYS A 233 22.28 -12.63 9.97
C LYS A 233 22.19 -14.16 9.84
N LYS A 234 23.32 -14.83 9.97
CA LYS A 234 23.48 -16.27 9.66
C LYS A 234 23.03 -17.16 10.80
N HIS A 235 23.30 -16.73 12.03
CA HIS A 235 23.09 -17.53 13.23
C HIS A 235 22.26 -16.77 14.24
N TYR A 236 21.30 -17.48 14.84
CA TYR A 236 20.55 -16.98 15.99
C TYR A 236 21.35 -17.14 17.28
N THR A 237 22.01 -18.32 17.42
CA THR A 237 22.94 -18.64 18.51
C THR A 237 24.38 -18.30 18.10
N GLU A 238 25.37 -18.99 18.70
CA GLU A 238 26.80 -18.75 18.43
C GLU A 238 27.27 -19.37 17.11
N CYS A 239 26.66 -20.50 16.68
CA CYS A 239 27.10 -21.20 15.47
C CYS A 239 25.98 -22.07 14.86
N LYS A 240 26.27 -22.60 13.66
CA LYS A 240 25.34 -23.46 12.91
C LYS A 240 24.87 -24.68 13.71
N GLN A 241 25.76 -25.34 14.45
CA GLN A 241 25.42 -26.57 15.15
C GLN A 241 24.45 -26.30 16.29
N THR A 242 24.69 -25.28 17.08
CA THR A 242 23.80 -24.89 18.18
C THR A 242 22.44 -24.38 17.68
N ASP A 243 22.39 -23.73 16.51
CA ASP A 243 21.12 -23.39 15.85
C ASP A 243 20.35 -24.64 15.41
N THR A 244 21.02 -25.63 14.81
CA THR A 244 20.42 -26.91 14.41
C THR A 244 19.83 -27.64 15.59
N ASP A 245 20.63 -27.83 16.67
CA ASP A 245 20.21 -28.55 17.85
C ASP A 245 19.01 -27.88 18.55
N LEU A 246 19.03 -26.56 18.64
CA LEU A 246 17.93 -25.81 19.23
C LEU A 246 16.65 -25.91 18.38
N LEU A 247 16.79 -25.78 17.05
CA LEU A 247 15.63 -25.88 16.14
C LEU A 247 14.98 -27.26 16.21
N GLU A 248 15.79 -28.33 16.20
CA GLU A 248 15.30 -29.70 16.33
C GLU A 248 14.59 -29.92 17.67
N GLN A 249 15.19 -29.50 18.79
CA GLN A 249 14.57 -29.60 20.12
C GLN A 249 13.21 -28.90 20.19
N LEU A 250 13.12 -27.66 19.70
CA LEU A 250 11.88 -26.86 19.69
C LEU A 250 10.82 -27.49 18.78
N ALA A 251 11.20 -27.96 17.60
CA ALA A 251 10.30 -28.53 16.61
C ALA A 251 9.72 -29.87 17.09
N TYR A 252 10.54 -30.76 17.66
CA TYR A 252 10.07 -32.03 18.26
C TYR A 252 9.18 -31.79 19.48
N THR A 253 9.52 -30.83 20.34
CA THR A 253 8.68 -30.45 21.49
C THR A 253 7.32 -29.96 21.03
N GLY A 254 7.29 -29.07 20.03
CA GLY A 254 6.05 -28.55 19.44
C GLY A 254 5.20 -29.64 18.78
N MET A 255 5.87 -30.56 18.04
CA MET A 255 5.20 -31.73 17.43
C MET A 255 4.52 -32.63 18.48
N ILE A 256 5.21 -32.95 19.56
CA ILE A 256 4.66 -33.78 20.64
C ILE A 256 3.45 -33.09 21.29
N ASN A 257 3.52 -31.80 21.51
CA ASN A 257 2.42 -31.01 22.11
C ASN A 257 1.18 -30.94 21.21
N ILE A 258 1.36 -30.89 19.90
CA ILE A 258 0.24 -30.69 18.93
C ILE A 258 -0.34 -32.05 18.48
N TYR A 259 0.51 -32.99 18.12
CA TYR A 259 0.08 -34.26 17.51
C TYR A 259 0.18 -35.47 18.44
N GLY A 260 0.83 -35.34 19.58
CA GLY A 260 1.17 -36.43 20.45
C GLY A 260 2.44 -37.17 20.03
N LYS A 261 2.97 -37.98 20.96
CA LYS A 261 4.27 -38.68 20.80
C LYS A 261 4.24 -39.75 19.69
N ASP A 262 3.07 -40.39 19.46
CA ASP A 262 2.95 -41.58 18.61
C ASP A 262 2.45 -41.32 17.22
N HIS A 263 2.37 -40.04 16.77
CA HIS A 263 1.85 -39.68 15.46
C HIS A 263 2.90 -39.82 14.35
N VAL A 264 2.98 -41.03 13.77
CA VAL A 264 4.02 -41.43 12.80
C VAL A 264 4.15 -40.46 11.61
N LYS A 265 3.05 -40.08 10.97
CA LYS A 265 3.07 -39.14 9.81
C LYS A 265 3.69 -37.79 10.16
N ALA A 266 3.43 -37.26 11.35
CA ALA A 266 4.02 -36.01 11.80
C ALA A 266 5.53 -36.14 12.02
N GLN A 267 5.97 -37.24 12.64
CA GLN A 267 7.40 -37.52 12.85
C GLN A 267 8.16 -37.62 11.53
N GLU A 268 7.65 -38.41 10.58
CA GLU A 268 8.28 -38.60 9.25
C GLU A 268 8.37 -37.29 8.49
N ARG A 269 7.29 -36.49 8.49
CA ARG A 269 7.24 -35.19 7.82
C ARG A 269 8.19 -34.21 8.49
N LEU A 270 8.21 -34.14 9.82
CA LEU A 270 9.10 -33.25 10.58
C LEU A 270 10.58 -33.57 10.29
N ALA A 271 10.96 -34.86 10.37
CA ALA A 271 12.33 -35.30 10.09
C ALA A 271 12.77 -34.93 8.65
N LYS A 272 11.88 -35.15 7.67
CA LYS A 272 12.12 -34.77 6.26
C LYS A 272 12.38 -33.25 6.12
N GLU A 273 11.56 -32.42 6.74
CA GLU A 273 11.68 -30.98 6.66
C GLU A 273 12.94 -30.45 7.37
N LEU A 274 13.22 -30.92 8.60
CA LEU A 274 14.43 -30.58 9.34
C LEU A 274 15.70 -30.92 8.57
N LYS A 275 15.74 -32.07 7.93
CA LYS A 275 16.87 -32.46 7.06
C LYS A 275 17.11 -31.42 5.95
N VAL A 276 16.07 -31.00 5.22
CA VAL A 276 16.20 -30.02 4.13
C VAL A 276 16.60 -28.64 4.67
N ILE A 277 16.03 -28.20 5.80
CA ILE A 277 16.36 -26.93 6.44
C ILE A 277 17.84 -26.89 6.85
N ASN A 278 18.35 -27.99 7.43
CA ASN A 278 19.75 -28.08 7.89
C ASN A 278 20.73 -28.17 6.72
N GLU A 279 20.40 -28.93 5.65
CA GLU A 279 21.20 -28.99 4.41
C GLU A 279 21.34 -27.62 3.77
N LEU A 280 20.28 -26.83 3.73
CA LEU A 280 20.25 -25.48 3.17
C LEU A 280 20.80 -24.39 4.12
N ASN A 281 21.11 -24.73 5.37
CA ASN A 281 21.62 -23.82 6.39
C ASN A 281 20.64 -22.69 6.75
N PHE A 282 19.33 -22.98 6.89
CA PHE A 282 18.30 -22.01 7.22
C PHE A 282 17.79 -22.09 8.67
N ALA A 283 18.43 -22.90 9.54
CA ALA A 283 18.04 -23.01 10.95
C ALA A 283 18.00 -21.66 11.66
N GLY A 284 19.03 -20.82 11.49
CA GLY A 284 19.06 -19.47 12.07
C GLY A 284 17.88 -18.58 11.62
N TYR A 285 17.45 -18.72 10.36
CA TYR A 285 16.29 -17.96 9.85
C TYR A 285 14.97 -18.36 10.55
N PHE A 286 14.76 -19.67 10.73
CA PHE A 286 13.59 -20.17 11.48
C PHE A 286 13.63 -19.71 12.94
N LEU A 287 14.80 -19.74 13.58
CA LEU A 287 14.96 -19.34 14.98
C LEU A 287 14.80 -17.84 15.19
N ILE A 288 15.28 -16.99 14.27
CA ILE A 288 15.03 -15.54 14.32
C ILE A 288 13.53 -15.27 14.21
N THR A 289 12.84 -15.95 13.30
CA THR A 289 11.38 -15.80 13.13
C THR A 289 10.64 -16.30 14.40
N TRP A 290 11.04 -17.45 14.95
CA TRP A 290 10.50 -17.99 16.19
C TRP A 290 10.69 -17.02 17.36
N ASP A 291 11.86 -16.40 17.52
CA ASP A 291 12.15 -15.42 18.56
C ASP A 291 11.19 -14.22 18.51
N ILE A 292 10.93 -13.69 17.31
CA ILE A 292 9.96 -12.60 17.11
C ILE A 292 8.55 -13.05 17.54
N ILE A 293 8.16 -14.29 17.20
CA ILE A 293 6.86 -14.85 17.63
C ILE A 293 6.79 -15.06 19.14
N GLN A 294 7.88 -15.52 19.80
CA GLN A 294 7.91 -15.64 21.25
C GLN A 294 7.74 -14.30 21.96
N TYR A 295 8.39 -13.25 21.44
CA TYR A 295 8.15 -11.90 21.95
C TYR A 295 6.67 -11.50 21.80
N SER A 296 6.10 -11.68 20.61
CA SER A 296 4.67 -11.42 20.34
C SER A 296 3.75 -12.13 21.34
N ASN A 297 3.99 -13.43 21.54
CA ASN A 297 3.22 -14.25 22.49
C ASN A 297 3.38 -13.77 23.95
N SER A 298 4.57 -13.32 24.35
CA SER A 298 4.84 -12.79 25.70
C SER A 298 4.08 -11.48 25.98
N GLN A 299 3.79 -10.71 24.92
CA GLN A 299 2.97 -9.51 25.02
C GLN A 299 1.46 -9.78 24.86
N GLY A 300 1.05 -11.02 24.64
CA GLY A 300 -0.33 -11.41 24.38
C GLY A 300 -0.83 -11.06 22.99
N TYR A 301 0.05 -10.65 22.06
CA TYR A 301 -0.35 -10.27 20.70
C TYR A 301 -0.70 -11.49 19.86
N MET A 302 -1.78 -11.36 19.11
CA MET A 302 -2.18 -12.35 18.11
C MET A 302 -1.41 -12.12 16.80
N HIS A 303 -1.05 -13.21 16.12
CA HIS A 303 -0.44 -13.17 14.80
C HIS A 303 -1.02 -14.26 13.88
N ILE A 304 -0.92 -14.04 12.58
CA ILE A 304 -1.27 -14.99 11.53
C ILE A 304 -0.07 -15.20 10.61
N GLY A 305 0.51 -16.40 10.67
CA GLY A 305 1.53 -16.83 9.71
C GLY A 305 0.87 -17.36 8.44
N ARG A 306 1.17 -16.78 7.29
CA ARG A 306 0.52 -17.08 6.02
C ARG A 306 1.51 -17.28 4.87
N GLY A 307 1.00 -17.44 3.67
CA GLY A 307 1.81 -17.59 2.47
C GLY A 307 2.45 -18.96 2.36
N SER A 308 3.66 -19.02 1.82
CA SER A 308 4.37 -20.27 1.59
C SER A 308 4.82 -20.94 2.90
N GLY A 309 5.10 -20.19 3.95
CA GLY A 309 5.54 -20.70 5.25
C GLY A 309 4.54 -21.65 5.90
N ALA A 310 3.25 -21.49 5.67
CA ALA A 310 2.21 -22.37 6.21
C ALA A 310 2.22 -23.79 5.60
N ASN A 311 3.08 -24.09 4.61
CA ASN A 311 3.29 -25.44 4.12
C ASN A 311 4.28 -26.27 5.00
N SER A 312 4.91 -25.65 6.00
CA SER A 312 5.92 -26.28 6.85
C SER A 312 5.34 -26.79 8.16
N ILE A 313 5.57 -28.09 8.47
CA ILE A 313 5.24 -28.65 9.79
C ILE A 313 6.19 -28.09 10.86
N VAL A 314 7.46 -27.80 10.51
CA VAL A 314 8.41 -27.16 11.43
C VAL A 314 7.90 -25.78 11.81
N GLY A 315 7.46 -24.95 10.84
CA GLY A 315 6.87 -23.65 11.11
C GLY A 315 5.61 -23.72 11.98
N TYR A 316 4.76 -24.74 11.77
CA TYR A 316 3.57 -24.98 12.58
C TYR A 316 3.91 -25.44 14.01
N CYS A 317 4.85 -26.34 14.18
CA CYS A 317 5.30 -26.82 15.49
C CYS A 317 6.01 -25.72 16.32
N LEU A 318 6.66 -24.76 15.65
CA LEU A 318 7.25 -23.59 16.30
C LEU A 318 6.22 -22.50 16.63
N GLY A 319 4.96 -22.64 16.20
CA GLY A 319 3.91 -21.63 16.37
C GLY A 319 4.07 -20.42 15.46
N ILE A 320 4.90 -20.51 14.41
CA ILE A 320 5.06 -19.43 13.40
C ILE A 320 3.82 -19.33 12.50
N THR A 321 3.18 -20.46 12.22
CA THR A 321 1.96 -20.54 11.41
C THR A 321 0.83 -21.21 12.15
N ASN A 322 -0.42 -20.92 11.75
CA ASN A 322 -1.63 -21.35 12.45
C ASN A 322 -2.39 -22.47 11.74
N VAL A 323 -1.87 -22.98 10.61
CA VAL A 323 -2.51 -23.97 9.76
C VAL A 323 -1.78 -25.29 9.84
N CYS A 324 -2.53 -26.39 10.09
CA CYS A 324 -1.97 -27.73 10.08
C CYS A 324 -1.69 -28.20 8.65
N PRO A 325 -0.41 -28.42 8.26
CA PRO A 325 -0.07 -28.83 6.90
C PRO A 325 -0.45 -30.27 6.59
N LEU A 326 -0.63 -31.13 7.61
CA LEU A 326 -1.08 -32.53 7.44
C LEU A 326 -2.59 -32.59 7.17
N GLU A 327 -3.41 -31.82 7.89
CA GLU A 327 -4.86 -31.77 7.72
C GLU A 327 -5.26 -31.35 6.30
N LEU A 328 -4.51 -30.41 5.70
CA LEU A 328 -4.81 -29.83 4.40
C LEU A 328 -3.98 -30.40 3.25
N ASP A 329 -3.17 -31.41 3.49
CA ASP A 329 -2.28 -32.02 2.51
C ASP A 329 -1.42 -30.97 1.77
N LEU A 330 -0.69 -30.15 2.55
CA LEU A 330 0.16 -29.08 2.01
C LEU A 330 1.57 -29.57 1.66
N TYR A 331 2.11 -29.07 0.56
CA TYR A 331 3.41 -29.50 0.03
C TYR A 331 4.55 -28.61 0.53
N PHE A 332 5.50 -29.21 1.28
CA PHE A 332 6.70 -28.52 1.77
C PHE A 332 7.61 -28.04 0.65
N GLU A 333 7.69 -28.78 -0.43
CA GLU A 333 8.53 -28.49 -1.60
C GLU A 333 8.17 -27.14 -2.27
N ARG A 334 6.95 -26.68 -2.05
CA ARG A 334 6.54 -25.33 -2.46
C ARG A 334 7.17 -24.23 -1.59
N PHE A 335 7.45 -24.52 -0.33
CA PHE A 335 8.09 -23.59 0.61
C PHE A 335 9.60 -23.70 0.49
N LEU A 336 10.16 -24.88 0.64
CA LEU A 336 11.57 -25.21 0.52
C LEU A 336 11.80 -26.45 -0.30
N ASN A 337 12.81 -26.41 -1.16
CA ASN A 337 13.33 -27.56 -1.90
C ASN A 337 14.85 -27.42 -2.09
N GLN A 338 15.55 -28.52 -2.37
CA GLN A 338 17.01 -28.57 -2.49
C GLN A 338 17.61 -27.63 -3.55
N ASN A 339 16.82 -27.22 -4.54
CA ASN A 339 17.26 -26.31 -5.60
C ASN A 339 17.09 -24.82 -5.22
N ARG A 340 16.52 -24.52 -4.07
CA ARG A 340 16.28 -23.15 -3.62
C ARG A 340 17.53 -22.59 -2.93
N LYS A 341 18.06 -21.49 -3.48
CA LYS A 341 19.25 -20.80 -2.96
C LYS A 341 18.96 -19.66 -1.98
N SER A 342 17.72 -19.19 -1.94
CA SER A 342 17.26 -18.13 -1.03
C SER A 342 16.49 -18.71 0.16
N PRO A 343 16.56 -18.10 1.35
CA PRO A 343 15.76 -18.53 2.49
C PRO A 343 14.26 -18.46 2.21
N PRO A 344 13.47 -19.19 3.00
CA PRO A 344 12.02 -19.19 2.87
C PRO A 344 11.43 -17.83 3.30
N ASP A 345 10.29 -17.48 2.73
CA ASP A 345 9.59 -16.22 3.03
C ASP A 345 8.44 -16.53 3.99
N PHE A 346 8.56 -16.12 5.25
CA PHE A 346 7.47 -16.13 6.21
C PHE A 346 6.76 -14.79 6.18
N ASP A 347 5.52 -14.77 5.73
CA ASP A 347 4.61 -13.63 5.82
C ASP A 347 3.87 -13.70 7.17
N ILE A 348 4.11 -12.78 8.08
CA ILE A 348 3.46 -12.77 9.38
C ILE A 348 2.70 -11.47 9.57
N ASP A 349 1.40 -11.58 9.79
CA ASP A 349 0.51 -10.47 10.04
C ASP A 349 0.25 -10.29 11.54
N TRP A 350 0.33 -9.04 12.02
CA TRP A 350 -0.09 -8.61 13.35
C TRP A 350 -1.19 -7.57 13.27
N SER A 351 -1.79 -7.23 14.38
CA SER A 351 -2.66 -6.07 14.46
C SER A 351 -1.89 -4.79 14.09
N TRP A 352 -2.53 -3.90 13.36
CA TRP A 352 -1.92 -2.66 12.86
C TRP A 352 -1.42 -1.72 13.98
N ASN A 353 -2.01 -1.79 15.18
CA ASN A 353 -1.61 -1.02 16.36
C ASN A 353 -0.46 -1.69 17.16
N GLN A 354 -0.24 -2.99 17.00
CA GLN A 354 0.79 -3.77 17.71
C GLN A 354 2.09 -3.93 16.91
N ARG A 355 2.02 -3.87 15.58
CA ARG A 355 3.16 -4.08 14.68
C ARG A 355 4.36 -3.19 15.01
N ASP A 356 4.14 -1.91 15.33
CA ASP A 356 5.24 -0.99 15.60
C ASP A 356 6.00 -1.36 16.89
N ASP A 357 5.38 -2.07 17.82
CA ASP A 357 6.04 -2.61 19.01
C ASP A 357 6.92 -3.82 18.66
N ILE A 358 6.43 -4.74 17.84
CA ILE A 358 7.23 -5.84 17.28
C ILE A 358 8.47 -5.29 16.54
N LEU A 359 8.29 -4.23 15.74
CA LEU A 359 9.40 -3.57 15.07
C LEU A 359 10.45 -3.04 16.06
N ARG A 360 10.03 -2.35 17.11
CA ARG A 360 10.95 -1.84 18.15
C ARG A 360 11.73 -2.99 18.82
N TYR A 361 11.06 -4.12 19.07
CA TYR A 361 11.74 -5.30 19.58
C TYR A 361 12.83 -5.79 18.63
N ILE A 362 12.54 -5.94 17.33
CA ILE A 362 13.50 -6.40 16.32
C ILE A 362 14.71 -5.46 16.27
N PHE A 363 14.49 -4.15 16.22
CA PHE A 363 15.57 -3.15 16.22
C PHE A 363 16.40 -3.16 17.52
N SER A 364 15.77 -3.42 18.65
CA SER A 364 16.45 -3.52 19.95
C SER A 364 17.25 -4.80 20.07
N LYS A 365 16.68 -5.94 19.65
CA LYS A 365 17.28 -7.27 19.79
C LYS A 365 18.48 -7.48 18.86
N TYR A 366 18.33 -7.11 17.58
CA TYR A 366 19.33 -7.39 16.54
C TYR A 366 20.26 -6.22 16.26
N GLY A 367 20.02 -5.06 16.88
CA GLY A 367 20.89 -3.87 16.81
C GLY A 367 20.54 -2.91 15.68
N LYS A 368 20.51 -1.62 16.00
CA LYS A 368 20.10 -0.54 15.07
C LYS A 368 21.01 -0.40 13.85
N GLU A 369 22.26 -0.83 13.94
CA GLU A 369 23.22 -0.79 12.83
C GLU A 369 23.03 -1.95 11.85
N HIS A 370 22.36 -3.04 12.29
CA HIS A 370 22.16 -4.28 11.56
C HIS A 370 20.75 -4.44 11.01
N VAL A 371 19.80 -3.58 11.40
CA VAL A 371 18.40 -3.68 11.01
C VAL A 371 17.95 -2.43 10.28
N ALA A 372 17.31 -2.59 9.14
CA ALA A 372 16.63 -1.52 8.43
C ALA A 372 15.43 -2.06 7.64
N PHE A 373 14.47 -1.18 7.33
CA PHE A 373 13.46 -1.49 6.34
C PHE A 373 14.05 -1.56 4.94
N CYS A 374 13.56 -2.46 4.13
CA CYS A 374 13.80 -2.43 2.70
C CYS A 374 13.20 -1.15 2.10
N GLY A 375 13.92 -0.53 1.16
CA GLY A 375 13.43 0.62 0.43
C GLY A 375 12.42 0.22 -0.65
N ALA A 376 11.70 1.21 -1.13
CA ALA A 376 10.89 1.13 -2.33
C ALA A 376 11.02 2.44 -3.10
N VAL A 377 10.99 2.38 -4.42
CA VAL A 377 11.06 3.56 -5.27
C VAL A 377 9.72 3.71 -5.99
N SER A 378 9.01 4.80 -5.70
CA SER A 378 7.84 5.14 -6.49
C SER A 378 8.28 5.78 -7.81
N THR A 379 7.60 5.43 -8.90
CA THR A 379 7.90 5.97 -10.23
C THR A 379 6.77 6.85 -10.72
N PHE A 380 7.10 7.76 -11.64
CA PHE A 380 6.09 8.53 -12.34
C PHE A 380 5.20 7.63 -13.21
N LYS A 381 3.88 7.79 -13.07
CA LYS A 381 2.84 7.08 -13.82
C LYS A 381 1.82 8.06 -14.37
N TYR A 382 1.07 7.65 -15.39
CA TYR A 382 0.15 8.48 -16.14
C TYR A 382 -0.57 9.58 -15.35
N ARG A 383 -1.25 9.22 -14.24
CA ARG A 383 -1.99 10.19 -13.42
C ARG A 383 -1.09 11.20 -12.69
N SER A 384 0.05 10.73 -12.17
CA SER A 384 1.01 11.60 -11.49
C SER A 384 1.71 12.52 -12.47
N ILE A 385 2.04 12.03 -13.67
CA ILE A 385 2.65 12.80 -14.76
C ILE A 385 1.76 14.00 -15.13
N ILE A 386 0.49 13.74 -15.46
CA ILE A 386 -0.46 14.82 -15.82
C ILE A 386 -0.54 15.86 -14.69
N ARG A 387 -0.64 15.40 -13.43
CA ARG A 387 -0.78 16.31 -12.30
C ARG A 387 0.48 17.13 -12.04
N GLU A 388 1.64 16.48 -12.00
CA GLU A 388 2.88 17.16 -11.64
C GLU A 388 3.35 18.09 -12.78
N ILE A 389 3.37 17.62 -14.03
CA ILE A 389 3.74 18.48 -15.16
C ILE A 389 2.69 19.59 -15.37
N GLY A 390 1.39 19.28 -15.27
CA GLY A 390 0.35 20.30 -15.43
C GLY A 390 0.38 21.38 -14.37
N LYS A 391 0.73 21.07 -13.11
CA LYS A 391 0.95 22.08 -12.05
C LYS A 391 2.07 23.06 -12.40
N VAL A 392 3.22 22.55 -12.87
CA VAL A 392 4.37 23.44 -13.18
C VAL A 392 4.11 24.32 -14.39
N TYR A 393 3.18 23.94 -15.28
CA TYR A 393 2.63 24.79 -16.35
C TYR A 393 1.48 25.69 -15.90
N GLY A 394 1.05 25.60 -14.65
CA GLY A 394 0.05 26.49 -14.05
C GLY A 394 -1.41 26.09 -14.28
N LEU A 395 -1.69 24.83 -14.65
CA LEU A 395 -3.06 24.34 -14.79
C LEU A 395 -3.76 24.22 -13.43
N SER A 396 -5.04 24.62 -13.39
CA SER A 396 -5.89 24.51 -12.21
C SER A 396 -6.25 23.05 -11.90
N LYS A 397 -6.67 22.80 -10.65
CA LYS A 397 -7.11 21.45 -10.24
C LYS A 397 -8.25 20.91 -11.13
N SER A 398 -9.20 21.77 -11.52
CA SER A 398 -10.34 21.37 -12.36
C SER A 398 -9.89 20.93 -13.77
N GLU A 399 -8.92 21.64 -14.35
CA GLU A 399 -8.33 21.28 -15.66
C GLU A 399 -7.56 19.97 -15.57
N LEU A 400 -6.75 19.77 -14.52
CA LEU A 400 -6.01 18.55 -14.27
C LEU A 400 -6.93 17.33 -14.05
N ASP A 401 -8.01 17.51 -13.30
CA ASP A 401 -9.01 16.47 -13.10
C ASP A 401 -9.74 16.13 -14.41
N SER A 402 -10.02 17.11 -15.26
CA SER A 402 -10.59 16.90 -16.60
C SER A 402 -9.63 16.11 -17.50
N LEU A 403 -8.37 16.51 -17.58
CA LEU A 403 -7.34 15.82 -18.37
C LEU A 403 -7.09 14.39 -17.88
N THR A 404 -7.19 14.14 -16.58
CA THR A 404 -7.00 12.80 -16.01
C THR A 404 -8.16 11.86 -16.34
N ARG A 405 -9.40 12.40 -16.52
CA ARG A 405 -10.60 11.62 -16.86
C ARG A 405 -10.76 11.38 -18.35
N ASN A 406 -10.37 12.37 -19.16
CA ASN A 406 -10.52 12.34 -20.61
C ASN A 406 -9.16 12.05 -21.26
N PRO A 407 -9.08 11.13 -22.22
CA PRO A 407 -7.81 10.87 -22.92
C PRO A 407 -7.25 12.15 -23.55
N ILE A 408 -5.92 12.29 -23.50
CA ILE A 408 -5.18 13.43 -24.09
C ILE A 408 -5.53 13.63 -25.58
N GLU A 409 -5.91 12.58 -26.28
CA GLU A 409 -6.33 12.60 -27.68
C GLU A 409 -7.46 13.58 -28.02
N HIS A 410 -8.32 13.89 -27.04
CA HIS A 410 -9.40 14.87 -27.22
C HIS A 410 -8.93 16.35 -27.12
N HIS A 411 -7.66 16.58 -26.76
CA HIS A 411 -7.12 17.92 -26.51
C HIS A 411 -5.95 18.29 -27.44
N LYS A 412 -5.87 17.70 -28.65
CA LYS A 412 -4.76 17.85 -29.59
C LYS A 412 -4.43 19.29 -30.03
N THR A 413 -5.29 20.24 -29.77
CA THR A 413 -5.10 21.66 -30.12
C THR A 413 -4.49 22.49 -29.00
N ASN A 414 -4.38 21.99 -27.79
CA ASN A 414 -3.82 22.71 -26.66
C ASN A 414 -2.31 22.45 -26.54
N SER A 415 -1.50 23.49 -26.72
CA SER A 415 -0.03 23.41 -26.68
C SER A 415 0.52 22.88 -25.35
N ILE A 416 -0.10 23.23 -24.21
CA ILE A 416 0.33 22.75 -22.90
C ILE A 416 0.05 21.25 -22.75
N VAL A 417 -1.10 20.77 -23.26
CA VAL A 417 -1.42 19.35 -23.24
C VAL A 417 -0.46 18.54 -24.09
N LEU A 418 -0.02 19.07 -25.24
CA LEU A 418 0.99 18.44 -26.07
C LEU A 418 2.35 18.34 -25.35
N LEU A 419 2.78 19.40 -24.63
CA LEU A 419 3.99 19.37 -23.81
C LEU A 419 3.89 18.37 -22.65
N ILE A 420 2.73 18.31 -21.97
CA ILE A 420 2.48 17.30 -20.94
C ILE A 420 2.61 15.88 -21.50
N HIS A 421 2.13 15.67 -22.73
CA HIS A 421 2.23 14.38 -23.38
C HIS A 421 3.70 14.03 -23.76
N GLN A 422 4.40 14.97 -24.40
CA GLN A 422 5.80 14.80 -24.83
C GLN A 422 6.72 14.48 -23.64
N TYR A 423 6.80 15.39 -22.65
CA TYR A 423 7.64 15.18 -21.46
C TYR A 423 7.10 14.08 -20.55
N GLY A 424 5.79 13.82 -20.62
CA GLY A 424 5.17 12.72 -19.90
C GLY A 424 5.62 11.35 -20.36
N GLN A 425 5.83 11.18 -21.67
CA GLN A 425 6.39 9.94 -22.24
C GLN A 425 7.84 9.73 -21.81
N MET A 426 8.64 10.80 -21.77
CA MET A 426 10.03 10.73 -21.30
C MET A 426 10.10 10.41 -19.78
N LEU A 427 9.15 10.93 -19.01
CA LEU A 427 9.14 10.80 -17.55
C LEU A 427 8.53 9.48 -17.07
N GLU A 428 7.82 8.73 -17.95
CA GLU A 428 7.15 7.49 -17.54
C GLU A 428 8.14 6.46 -17.03
N GLY A 429 7.90 5.98 -15.79
CA GLY A 429 8.78 5.01 -15.15
C GLY A 429 9.99 5.60 -14.43
N PHE A 430 10.29 6.89 -14.54
CA PHE A 430 11.38 7.54 -13.80
C PHE A 430 11.17 7.44 -12.28
N PRO A 431 12.22 7.25 -11.50
CA PRO A 431 12.18 7.37 -10.05
C PRO A 431 11.65 8.75 -9.63
N ASN A 432 10.65 8.76 -8.75
CA ASN A 432 10.05 9.99 -8.24
C ASN A 432 10.40 10.25 -6.78
N GLN A 433 10.27 9.21 -5.95
CA GLN A 433 10.49 9.31 -4.52
C GLN A 433 10.92 7.96 -3.93
N ARG A 434 11.89 7.99 -3.03
CA ARG A 434 12.19 6.86 -2.17
C ARG A 434 11.15 6.77 -1.06
N THR A 435 10.69 5.56 -0.78
CA THR A 435 9.71 5.27 0.24
C THR A 435 10.11 4.00 1.01
N MET A 436 9.49 3.77 2.15
CA MET A 436 9.64 2.55 2.92
C MET A 436 8.82 1.43 2.30
N HIS A 437 9.39 0.25 2.12
CA HIS A 437 8.63 -0.96 1.79
C HIS A 437 7.63 -1.27 2.91
N ALA A 438 6.44 -1.75 2.53
CA ALA A 438 5.33 -1.88 3.48
C ALA A 438 5.61 -2.84 4.65
N CYS A 439 6.45 -3.86 4.45
CA CYS A 439 6.62 -4.94 5.42
C CYS A 439 8.06 -5.47 5.55
N GLY A 440 8.89 -5.38 4.49
CA GLY A 440 10.17 -6.05 4.44
C GLY A 440 11.21 -5.41 5.34
N ILE A 441 11.78 -6.21 6.25
CA ILE A 441 12.89 -5.83 7.13
C ILE A 441 14.11 -6.64 6.77
N LEU A 442 15.26 -6.00 6.74
CA LEU A 442 16.55 -6.63 6.57
C LEU A 442 17.24 -6.75 7.94
N ILE A 443 17.74 -7.93 8.25
CA ILE A 443 18.56 -8.21 9.44
C ILE A 443 19.91 -8.68 8.93
N SER A 444 20.89 -7.80 8.98
CA SER A 444 22.23 -7.98 8.40
C SER A 444 23.23 -8.59 9.35
N GLU A 445 24.15 -9.41 8.82
CA GLU A 445 25.33 -9.85 9.57
C GLU A 445 26.30 -8.70 9.83
N ASP A 446 26.59 -7.91 8.79
CA ASP A 446 27.46 -6.73 8.88
C ASP A 446 26.62 -5.45 9.05
N PRO A 447 27.19 -4.33 9.51
CA PRO A 447 26.49 -3.05 9.54
C PRO A 447 25.92 -2.68 8.16
N ILE A 448 24.62 -2.37 8.08
CA ILE A 448 23.91 -2.09 6.83
C ILE A 448 24.53 -0.91 6.06
N THR A 449 25.12 0.04 6.78
CA THR A 449 25.82 1.19 6.18
C THR A 449 27.06 0.81 5.35
N ASN A 450 27.56 -0.42 5.45
CA ASN A 450 28.57 -0.94 4.53
C ASN A 450 28.04 -1.20 3.12
N PHE A 451 26.72 -1.23 2.95
CA PHE A 451 26.05 -1.54 1.69
C PHE A 451 25.25 -0.35 1.12
N THR A 452 24.85 0.63 1.95
CA THR A 452 24.05 1.78 1.50
C THR A 452 24.03 2.86 2.60
N ALA A 453 23.48 4.03 2.26
CA ALA A 453 23.01 4.98 3.26
C ALA A 453 21.59 4.65 3.72
N LEU A 454 21.19 5.19 4.88
CA LEU A 454 19.84 5.05 5.44
C LEU A 454 19.08 6.37 5.38
N ASP A 455 17.81 6.29 5.02
CA ASP A 455 16.85 7.38 5.10
C ASP A 455 15.98 7.22 6.36
N PHE A 456 15.48 8.34 6.91
CA PHE A 456 14.64 8.34 8.11
C PHE A 456 13.29 9.02 7.82
N PRO A 457 12.30 8.30 7.29
CA PRO A 457 10.97 8.85 7.06
C PRO A 457 10.27 9.21 8.41
N PRO A 458 9.14 9.95 8.38
CA PRO A 458 8.46 10.46 9.59
C PRO A 458 8.10 9.42 10.64
N LYS A 459 8.00 8.13 10.27
CA LYS A 459 7.82 7.02 11.23
C LYS A 459 9.03 6.74 12.12
N GLY A 460 10.20 7.29 11.78
CA GLY A 460 11.43 7.18 12.58
C GLY A 460 12.20 5.88 12.44
N PHE A 461 11.78 4.94 11.58
CA PHE A 461 12.53 3.71 11.31
C PHE A 461 13.52 3.92 10.15
N PRO A 462 14.77 3.41 10.25
CA PRO A 462 15.73 3.50 9.16
C PRO A 462 15.32 2.65 7.96
N VAL A 463 15.55 3.19 6.75
CA VAL A 463 15.20 2.57 5.46
C VAL A 463 16.42 2.59 4.55
N VAL A 464 16.75 1.46 3.92
CA VAL A 464 17.82 1.38 2.93
C VAL A 464 17.43 2.10 1.64
N GLN A 465 18.42 2.60 0.89
CA GLN A 465 18.20 3.37 -0.33
C GLN A 465 18.02 2.52 -1.59
N PHE A 466 17.95 1.21 -1.47
CA PHE A 466 17.67 0.28 -2.56
C PHE A 466 16.34 -0.46 -2.34
N ASP A 467 15.75 -0.93 -3.42
CA ASP A 467 14.50 -1.68 -3.42
C ASP A 467 14.70 -3.18 -3.14
N MET A 468 13.59 -3.94 -3.06
CA MET A 468 13.63 -5.38 -2.76
C MET A 468 14.34 -6.20 -3.84
N HIS A 469 14.30 -5.79 -5.13
CA HIS A 469 14.97 -6.51 -6.21
C HIS A 469 16.47 -6.33 -6.13
N THR A 470 16.91 -5.11 -5.86
CA THR A 470 18.33 -4.82 -5.60
C THR A 470 18.80 -5.51 -4.32
N ALA A 471 17.97 -5.56 -3.26
CA ALA A 471 18.29 -6.31 -2.05
C ALA A 471 18.57 -7.79 -2.34
N GLU A 472 17.70 -8.45 -3.11
CA GLU A 472 17.87 -9.85 -3.55
C GLU A 472 19.17 -10.04 -4.36
N ASP A 473 19.47 -9.13 -5.29
CA ASP A 473 20.70 -9.18 -6.09
C ASP A 473 21.97 -8.97 -5.25
N ILE A 474 21.94 -8.13 -4.24
CA ILE A 474 23.02 -7.92 -3.27
C ILE A 474 23.24 -9.18 -2.40
N GLY A 475 22.17 -9.93 -2.12
CA GLY A 475 22.17 -11.12 -1.28
C GLY A 475 21.46 -10.94 0.06
N PHE A 476 20.58 -9.95 0.18
CA PHE A 476 19.66 -9.81 1.28
C PHE A 476 18.31 -10.47 0.97
N ASP A 477 17.82 -11.20 1.95
CA ASP A 477 16.45 -11.69 1.99
C ASP A 477 15.71 -10.94 3.11
N LYS A 478 14.45 -10.57 2.84
CA LYS A 478 13.63 -9.79 3.77
C LYS A 478 12.83 -10.69 4.71
N PHE A 479 12.60 -10.19 5.90
CA PHE A 479 11.58 -10.68 6.83
C PHE A 479 10.31 -9.85 6.66
N ASP A 480 9.18 -10.47 6.33
CA ASP A 480 7.94 -9.75 6.10
C ASP A 480 7.12 -9.61 7.39
N ILE A 481 7.27 -8.46 8.02
CA ILE A 481 6.54 -8.05 9.23
C ILE A 481 5.35 -7.18 8.78
N LEU A 482 4.20 -7.83 8.65
CA LEU A 482 3.01 -7.23 8.08
C LEU A 482 2.06 -6.74 9.17
N SER A 483 1.05 -5.99 8.77
CA SER A 483 -0.05 -5.60 9.62
C SER A 483 -1.38 -5.61 8.89
N GLN A 484 -2.42 -5.94 9.62
CA GLN A 484 -3.78 -5.89 9.11
C GLN A 484 -4.76 -5.43 10.17
N ARG A 485 -5.90 -4.92 9.72
CA ARG A 485 -6.96 -4.45 10.61
C ARG A 485 -7.83 -5.58 11.14
N GLY A 486 -7.95 -6.68 10.39
CA GLY A 486 -8.77 -7.83 10.76
C GLY A 486 -8.38 -8.43 12.12
N ILE A 487 -7.08 -8.60 12.39
CA ILE A 487 -6.60 -9.02 13.72
C ILE A 487 -6.97 -7.99 14.77
N GLY A 488 -6.88 -6.69 14.45
CA GLY A 488 -7.30 -5.61 15.37
C GLY A 488 -8.80 -5.67 15.69
N HIS A 489 -9.65 -6.04 14.71
CA HIS A 489 -11.08 -6.28 14.97
C HIS A 489 -11.30 -7.39 15.98
N ILE A 490 -10.56 -8.48 15.86
CA ILE A 490 -10.66 -9.65 16.72
C ILE A 490 -10.17 -9.32 18.14
N ASP A 491 -8.98 -8.73 18.27
CA ASP A 491 -8.38 -8.36 19.54
C ASP A 491 -9.26 -7.38 20.32
N GLU A 492 -9.68 -6.27 19.68
CA GLU A 492 -10.51 -5.26 20.32
C GLU A 492 -11.91 -5.79 20.64
N ALA A 493 -12.47 -6.68 19.82
CA ALA A 493 -13.75 -7.32 20.13
C ALA A 493 -13.67 -8.14 21.43
N ALA A 494 -12.59 -8.89 21.63
CA ALA A 494 -12.39 -9.64 22.88
C ALA A 494 -12.26 -8.71 24.10
N GLU A 495 -11.53 -7.61 23.97
CA GLU A 495 -11.45 -6.59 25.03
C GLU A 495 -12.82 -5.97 25.32
N LEU A 496 -13.60 -5.64 24.30
CA LEU A 496 -14.95 -5.08 24.45
C LEU A 496 -15.93 -6.08 25.09
N ILE A 497 -15.83 -7.39 24.75
CA ILE A 497 -16.64 -8.43 25.38
C ILE A 497 -16.33 -8.51 26.90
N LEU A 498 -15.06 -8.51 27.24
CA LEU A 498 -14.64 -8.50 28.64
C LEU A 498 -15.15 -7.25 29.38
N GLN A 499 -15.06 -6.07 28.77
CA GLN A 499 -15.50 -4.81 29.35
C GLN A 499 -17.03 -4.71 29.47
N ASN A 500 -17.76 -5.15 28.44
CA ASN A 500 -19.21 -4.98 28.35
C ASN A 500 -20.00 -6.11 29.02
N GLN A 501 -19.49 -7.34 28.93
CA GLN A 501 -20.20 -8.54 29.44
C GLN A 501 -19.47 -9.26 30.57
N GLY A 502 -18.22 -8.93 30.87
CA GLY A 502 -17.40 -9.60 31.88
C GLY A 502 -16.96 -11.02 31.46
N ILE A 503 -17.02 -11.36 30.17
CA ILE A 503 -16.68 -12.67 29.62
C ILE A 503 -15.27 -12.61 29.01
N GLU A 504 -14.40 -13.50 29.44
CA GLU A 504 -13.09 -13.69 28.79
C GLU A 504 -13.22 -14.69 27.64
N VAL A 505 -12.87 -14.27 26.42
CA VAL A 505 -12.92 -15.10 25.20
C VAL A 505 -11.50 -15.43 24.76
N ASP A 506 -11.14 -16.72 24.79
CA ASP A 506 -9.88 -17.19 24.24
C ASP A 506 -9.97 -17.27 22.71
N ILE A 507 -9.52 -16.20 22.06
CA ILE A 507 -9.57 -16.02 20.60
C ILE A 507 -8.78 -17.12 19.87
N ARG A 508 -7.72 -17.65 20.48
CA ARG A 508 -6.85 -18.67 19.86
C ARG A 508 -7.58 -20.00 19.74
N ASN A 509 -8.44 -20.33 20.71
CA ASN A 509 -9.22 -21.58 20.71
C ASN A 509 -10.45 -21.51 19.79
N ILE A 510 -10.92 -20.32 19.43
CA ILE A 510 -12.05 -20.14 18.48
C ILE A 510 -11.75 -20.80 17.13
N ALA A 511 -10.49 -20.83 16.72
CA ALA A 511 -10.08 -21.51 15.47
C ALA A 511 -10.40 -23.02 15.47
N LEU A 512 -10.63 -23.61 16.63
CA LEU A 512 -11.00 -25.02 16.76
C LEU A 512 -12.51 -25.28 16.53
N SER A 513 -13.35 -24.23 16.53
CA SER A 513 -14.81 -24.31 16.31
C SER A 513 -15.21 -24.19 14.83
N LYS A 514 -14.42 -24.78 13.92
CA LYS A 514 -14.70 -24.81 12.46
C LYS A 514 -16.01 -25.51 12.08
N ASP A 515 -16.58 -26.30 13.01
CA ASP A 515 -17.80 -27.08 12.81
C ASP A 515 -19.01 -26.50 13.57
N GLU A 516 -18.90 -25.27 14.09
CA GLU A 516 -19.97 -24.57 14.80
C GLU A 516 -21.16 -24.31 13.87
N GLU A 517 -22.32 -24.88 14.20
CA GLU A 517 -23.51 -24.85 13.34
C GLU A 517 -24.04 -23.44 13.07
N LEU A 518 -24.07 -22.57 14.08
CA LEU A 518 -24.51 -21.17 13.93
C LEU A 518 -23.57 -20.37 13.04
N CYS A 519 -22.24 -20.56 13.15
CA CYS A 519 -21.27 -19.94 12.25
C CYS A 519 -21.45 -20.43 10.82
N ASN A 520 -21.65 -21.73 10.62
CA ASN A 520 -21.89 -22.32 9.31
C ASN A 520 -23.18 -21.81 8.70
N GLN A 521 -24.22 -21.56 9.50
CA GLN A 521 -25.48 -20.92 9.05
C GLN A 521 -25.24 -19.48 8.56
N GLN A 522 -24.40 -18.70 9.24
CA GLN A 522 -24.02 -17.36 8.81
C GLN A 522 -23.25 -17.39 7.45
N LEU A 523 -22.40 -18.37 7.26
CA LEU A 523 -21.72 -18.57 5.97
C LEU A 523 -22.70 -18.89 4.85
N LYS A 524 -23.62 -19.85 5.05
CA LYS A 524 -24.65 -20.23 4.07
C LYS A 524 -25.50 -19.04 3.64
N THR A 525 -25.88 -18.21 4.57
CA THR A 525 -26.69 -17.01 4.29
C THR A 525 -25.87 -15.82 3.78
N GLY A 526 -24.55 -15.90 3.80
CA GLY A 526 -23.65 -14.80 3.45
C GLY A 526 -23.78 -13.59 4.38
N ASN A 527 -24.18 -13.79 5.63
CA ASN A 527 -24.26 -12.74 6.64
C ASN A 527 -22.89 -12.48 7.28
N THR A 528 -21.95 -12.03 6.47
CA THR A 528 -20.52 -11.92 6.81
C THR A 528 -19.96 -10.49 6.74
N ILE A 529 -20.83 -9.45 6.78
CA ILE A 529 -20.36 -8.05 6.84
C ILE A 529 -19.56 -7.82 8.12
N GLY A 530 -18.43 -7.15 8.01
CA GLY A 530 -17.45 -6.93 9.07
C GLY A 530 -16.46 -8.09 9.25
N CYS A 531 -16.76 -9.31 8.78
CA CYS A 531 -15.87 -10.44 8.91
C CYS A 531 -14.71 -10.33 7.92
N PHE A 532 -13.49 -10.47 8.42
CA PHE A 532 -12.28 -10.39 7.64
C PHE A 532 -12.34 -11.30 6.41
N TYR A 533 -11.93 -10.76 5.26
CA TYR A 533 -11.79 -11.43 3.97
C TYR A 533 -13.08 -11.93 3.29
N ILE A 534 -14.18 -12.14 4.04
CA ILE A 534 -15.44 -12.76 3.54
C ILE A 534 -16.63 -11.80 3.44
N GLU A 535 -16.42 -10.50 3.71
CA GLU A 535 -17.50 -9.51 3.73
C GLU A 535 -17.84 -8.89 2.37
N SER A 536 -16.98 -9.02 1.35
CA SER A 536 -17.21 -8.37 0.06
C SER A 536 -18.47 -8.90 -0.65
N PRO A 537 -19.19 -8.08 -1.45
CA PRO A 537 -20.41 -8.53 -2.13
C PRO A 537 -20.19 -9.79 -2.98
N ALA A 538 -19.08 -9.83 -3.72
CA ALA A 538 -18.74 -10.99 -4.54
C ALA A 538 -18.54 -12.26 -3.71
N MET A 539 -17.86 -12.14 -2.56
CA MET A 539 -17.64 -13.27 -1.67
C MET A 539 -18.94 -13.72 -1.00
N ARG A 540 -19.74 -12.80 -0.49
CA ARG A 540 -21.07 -13.09 0.08
C ARG A 540 -21.99 -13.81 -0.93
N GLY A 541 -22.01 -13.34 -2.17
CA GLY A 541 -22.76 -13.99 -3.25
C GLY A 541 -22.23 -15.39 -3.58
N LEU A 542 -20.90 -15.59 -3.55
CA LEU A 542 -20.30 -16.90 -3.79
C LEU A 542 -20.60 -17.88 -2.65
N LEU A 543 -20.48 -17.46 -1.39
CA LEU A 543 -20.81 -18.28 -0.22
C LEU A 543 -22.26 -18.79 -0.27
N ARG A 544 -23.22 -17.92 -0.67
CA ARG A 544 -24.63 -18.31 -0.85
C ARG A 544 -24.81 -19.34 -1.96
N ARG A 545 -24.18 -19.14 -3.14
CA ARG A 545 -24.26 -20.08 -4.27
C ARG A 545 -23.67 -21.45 -3.95
N LEU A 546 -22.62 -21.49 -3.13
CA LEU A 546 -21.99 -22.73 -2.68
C LEU A 546 -22.68 -23.31 -1.44
N GLN A 547 -23.66 -22.63 -0.83
CA GLN A 547 -24.23 -23.04 0.45
C GLN A 547 -23.12 -23.39 1.45
N CYS A 548 -22.08 -22.54 1.52
CA CYS A 548 -20.85 -22.79 2.24
C CYS A 548 -21.12 -23.08 3.72
N ASP A 549 -20.76 -24.27 4.19
CA ASP A 549 -21.05 -24.76 5.54
C ASP A 549 -19.84 -25.36 6.26
N ASN A 550 -18.65 -25.28 5.67
CA ASN A 550 -17.47 -25.82 6.29
C ASN A 550 -16.17 -25.09 5.84
N TYR A 551 -15.12 -25.33 6.61
CA TYR A 551 -13.82 -24.72 6.42
C TYR A 551 -13.21 -25.00 5.03
N LYS A 552 -13.28 -26.21 4.50
CA LYS A 552 -12.68 -26.57 3.22
C LYS A 552 -13.33 -25.85 2.03
N ILE A 553 -14.68 -25.76 2.05
CA ILE A 553 -15.40 -24.99 1.04
C ILE A 553 -15.06 -23.50 1.14
N LEU A 554 -14.88 -22.95 2.36
CA LEU A 554 -14.47 -21.57 2.53
C LEU A 554 -13.07 -21.31 1.96
N VAL A 555 -12.11 -22.21 2.18
CA VAL A 555 -10.75 -22.14 1.60
C VAL A 555 -10.82 -22.15 0.06
N ALA A 556 -11.62 -23.03 -0.53
CA ALA A 556 -11.84 -23.08 -1.97
C ALA A 556 -12.50 -21.80 -2.50
N ALA A 557 -13.58 -21.35 -1.88
CA ALA A 557 -14.31 -20.13 -2.23
C ALA A 557 -13.38 -18.91 -2.26
N SER A 558 -12.53 -18.76 -1.24
CA SER A 558 -11.57 -17.67 -1.14
C SER A 558 -10.48 -17.70 -2.23
N SER A 559 -10.25 -18.86 -2.83
CA SER A 559 -9.27 -19.05 -3.91
C SER A 559 -9.87 -18.83 -5.31
N ILE A 560 -11.12 -19.28 -5.55
CA ILE A 560 -11.77 -19.16 -6.88
C ILE A 560 -12.34 -17.79 -7.19
N ILE A 561 -12.56 -16.94 -6.19
CA ILE A 561 -13.15 -15.60 -6.37
C ILE A 561 -12.22 -14.61 -7.09
N ARG A 562 -10.98 -14.98 -7.33
CA ARG A 562 -9.97 -14.13 -7.95
C ARG A 562 -10.29 -13.79 -9.42
N PRO A 563 -9.96 -12.58 -9.91
CA PRO A 563 -10.37 -12.12 -11.24
C PRO A 563 -10.02 -13.07 -12.38
N GLY A 564 -8.85 -13.69 -12.35
CA GLY A 564 -8.41 -14.59 -13.42
C GLY A 564 -9.14 -15.93 -13.44
N VAL A 565 -9.35 -16.53 -12.29
CA VAL A 565 -10.15 -17.79 -12.17
C VAL A 565 -11.60 -17.53 -12.57
N ALA A 566 -12.14 -16.38 -12.21
CA ALA A 566 -13.50 -15.99 -12.62
C ALA A 566 -13.60 -15.76 -14.16
N GLN A 567 -12.55 -15.22 -14.80
CA GLN A 567 -12.53 -14.97 -16.25
C GLN A 567 -12.33 -16.26 -17.07
N SER A 568 -11.65 -17.26 -16.53
CA SER A 568 -11.41 -18.54 -17.22
C SER A 568 -12.63 -19.46 -17.26
N GLY A 569 -13.73 -19.11 -16.58
CA GLY A 569 -14.93 -19.97 -16.45
C GLY A 569 -14.84 -21.03 -15.35
N MET A 570 -13.67 -21.22 -14.74
CA MET A 570 -13.47 -22.26 -13.69
C MET A 570 -14.33 -22.01 -12.44
N MET A 571 -14.61 -20.76 -12.10
CA MET A 571 -15.50 -20.44 -10.96
C MET A 571 -16.93 -20.93 -11.21
N GLN A 572 -17.46 -20.71 -12.42
CA GLN A 572 -18.79 -21.20 -12.79
C GLN A 572 -18.84 -22.74 -12.79
N GLU A 573 -17.79 -23.35 -13.34
CA GLU A 573 -17.69 -24.81 -13.37
C GLU A 573 -17.58 -25.41 -11.97
N TYR A 574 -16.82 -24.76 -11.07
CA TYR A 574 -16.76 -25.19 -9.65
C TYR A 574 -18.12 -25.10 -8.97
N ILE A 575 -18.85 -23.98 -9.15
CA ILE A 575 -20.20 -23.80 -8.58
C ILE A 575 -21.15 -24.87 -9.14
N TYR A 576 -21.09 -25.14 -10.46
CA TYR A 576 -21.92 -26.16 -11.10
C TYR A 576 -21.64 -27.56 -10.51
N ARG A 577 -20.39 -28.04 -10.52
CA ARG A 577 -19.99 -29.36 -10.03
C ARG A 577 -20.27 -29.53 -8.53
N HIS A 578 -20.07 -28.45 -7.75
CA HIS A 578 -20.41 -28.47 -6.32
C HIS A 578 -21.90 -28.73 -6.06
N ASN A 579 -22.77 -28.06 -6.85
CA ASN A 579 -24.22 -28.24 -6.72
C ASN A 579 -24.77 -29.49 -7.44
N HIS A 580 -23.98 -30.09 -8.35
CA HIS A 580 -24.34 -31.27 -9.14
C HIS A 580 -23.26 -32.35 -9.12
N PRO A 581 -22.88 -32.88 -7.95
CA PRO A 581 -21.68 -33.72 -7.78
C PRO A 581 -21.74 -35.04 -8.58
N ASN A 582 -22.93 -35.47 -9.06
CA ASN A 582 -23.12 -36.68 -9.83
C ASN A 582 -23.34 -36.43 -11.34
N GLU A 583 -23.22 -35.19 -11.82
CA GLU A 583 -23.56 -34.81 -13.20
C GLU A 583 -22.36 -34.37 -14.03
N PHE A 584 -21.13 -34.71 -13.60
CA PHE A 584 -19.90 -34.42 -14.36
C PHE A 584 -18.99 -35.64 -14.38
N GLU A 585 -18.08 -35.66 -15.35
CA GLU A 585 -17.03 -36.66 -15.44
C GLU A 585 -15.65 -36.06 -15.25
N TYR A 586 -14.75 -36.79 -14.59
CA TYR A 586 -13.37 -36.36 -14.44
C TYR A 586 -12.62 -36.56 -15.75
N PHE A 587 -11.73 -35.67 -16.12
CA PHE A 587 -10.90 -35.78 -17.34
C PHE A 587 -10.03 -37.03 -17.35
N HIS A 588 -9.61 -37.50 -16.17
CA HIS A 588 -8.76 -38.67 -15.98
C HIS A 588 -8.87 -39.14 -14.54
N PRO A 589 -8.69 -40.45 -14.21
CA PRO A 589 -8.74 -40.91 -12.83
C PRO A 589 -7.81 -40.18 -11.85
N VAL A 590 -6.63 -39.75 -12.31
CA VAL A 590 -5.71 -38.91 -11.53
C VAL A 590 -6.38 -37.61 -11.04
N PHE A 591 -7.31 -37.04 -11.79
CA PHE A 591 -8.04 -35.82 -11.37
C PHE A 591 -9.02 -36.12 -10.24
N GLU A 592 -9.65 -37.29 -10.24
CA GLU A 592 -10.48 -37.73 -9.12
C GLU A 592 -9.63 -37.99 -7.87
N GLU A 593 -8.51 -38.70 -8.01
CA GLU A 593 -7.63 -39.02 -6.90
C GLU A 593 -6.95 -37.79 -6.28
N GLN A 594 -6.45 -36.87 -7.11
CA GLN A 594 -5.65 -35.72 -6.65
C GLN A 594 -6.45 -34.45 -6.41
N LEU A 595 -7.57 -34.26 -7.11
CA LEU A 595 -8.39 -33.07 -7.10
C LEU A 595 -9.87 -33.36 -6.73
N GLY A 596 -10.17 -34.49 -6.12
CA GLY A 596 -11.54 -34.84 -5.71
C GLY A 596 -12.16 -33.82 -4.76
N GLU A 597 -11.35 -33.22 -3.87
CA GLU A 597 -11.77 -32.15 -2.95
C GLU A 597 -12.32 -30.90 -3.71
N THR A 598 -11.83 -30.66 -4.93
CA THR A 598 -12.22 -29.54 -5.78
C THR A 598 -12.95 -29.95 -7.05
N TYR A 599 -13.59 -31.14 -7.03
CA TYR A 599 -14.40 -31.69 -8.15
C TYR A 599 -13.61 -31.80 -9.47
N GLY A 600 -12.30 -32.09 -9.39
CA GLY A 600 -11.43 -32.18 -10.54
C GLY A 600 -11.00 -30.85 -11.14
N ILE A 601 -11.27 -29.74 -10.46
CA ILE A 601 -10.90 -28.39 -10.93
C ILE A 601 -9.61 -27.96 -10.22
N MET A 602 -8.63 -27.47 -10.96
CA MET A 602 -7.44 -26.85 -10.38
C MET A 602 -7.80 -25.51 -9.74
N VAL A 603 -7.78 -25.44 -8.41
CA VAL A 603 -8.11 -24.25 -7.61
C VAL A 603 -6.86 -23.61 -7.03
N TYR A 604 -5.88 -24.41 -6.67
CA TYR A 604 -4.68 -24.01 -5.96
C TYR A 604 -3.42 -24.12 -6.81
N GLN A 605 -2.38 -23.37 -6.44
CA GLN A 605 -1.05 -23.53 -7.06
C GLN A 605 -0.50 -24.94 -6.86
N GLU A 606 -0.81 -25.54 -5.76
CA GLU A 606 -0.44 -26.92 -5.39
C GLU A 606 -1.06 -27.94 -6.35
N ASP A 607 -2.26 -27.69 -6.86
CA ASP A 607 -2.96 -28.57 -7.79
C ASP A 607 -2.20 -28.71 -9.11
N VAL A 608 -1.59 -27.64 -9.59
CA VAL A 608 -0.72 -27.66 -10.77
C VAL A 608 0.49 -28.58 -10.54
N ILE A 609 1.08 -28.51 -9.34
CA ILE A 609 2.19 -29.38 -8.98
C ILE A 609 1.72 -30.84 -8.92
N LYS A 610 0.56 -31.11 -8.32
CA LYS A 610 -0.05 -32.45 -8.25
C LYS A 610 -0.28 -33.04 -9.64
N ILE A 611 -0.88 -32.29 -10.54
CA ILE A 611 -1.15 -32.75 -11.90
C ILE A 611 0.14 -32.93 -12.71
N ALA A 612 1.11 -32.02 -12.58
CA ALA A 612 2.41 -32.15 -13.23
C ALA A 612 3.15 -33.40 -12.76
N LEU A 613 3.08 -33.76 -11.48
CA LEU A 613 3.71 -34.91 -10.86
C LEU A 613 2.97 -36.23 -11.20
N HIS A 614 1.68 -36.31 -10.88
CA HIS A 614 0.95 -37.58 -10.93
C HIS A 614 0.47 -37.94 -12.35
N TYR A 615 -0.06 -36.98 -13.11
CA TYR A 615 -0.46 -37.15 -14.49
C TYR A 615 0.77 -37.03 -15.43
N GLY A 616 1.49 -35.91 -15.38
CA GLY A 616 2.64 -35.63 -16.24
C GLY A 616 3.89 -36.45 -15.93
N GLY A 617 4.00 -37.06 -14.74
CA GLY A 617 5.19 -37.80 -14.33
C GLY A 617 6.45 -36.96 -14.16
N LEU A 618 6.30 -35.62 -14.04
CA LEU A 618 7.42 -34.72 -13.81
C LEU A 618 7.89 -34.77 -12.37
N PRO A 619 9.19 -34.57 -12.10
CA PRO A 619 9.66 -34.38 -10.73
C PRO A 619 9.05 -33.14 -10.09
N ALA A 620 8.91 -33.15 -8.75
CA ALA A 620 8.32 -32.03 -8.00
C ALA A 620 9.03 -30.67 -8.24
N THR A 621 10.33 -30.73 -8.55
CA THR A 621 11.13 -29.54 -8.92
C THR A 621 10.67 -28.87 -10.22
N ASP A 622 10.31 -29.67 -11.24
CA ASP A 622 9.78 -29.18 -12.51
C ASP A 622 8.36 -28.62 -12.32
N GLY A 623 7.56 -29.25 -11.47
CA GLY A 623 6.26 -28.72 -11.04
C GLY A 623 6.38 -27.34 -10.39
N ASP A 624 7.39 -27.11 -9.55
CA ASP A 624 7.62 -25.79 -8.95
C ASP A 624 8.12 -24.76 -9.99
N ILE A 625 8.95 -25.15 -10.97
CA ILE A 625 9.36 -24.28 -12.09
C ILE A 625 8.11 -23.85 -12.88
N LEU A 626 7.22 -24.78 -13.21
CA LEU A 626 5.96 -24.51 -13.91
C LEU A 626 5.11 -23.50 -13.14
N ARG A 627 4.93 -23.73 -11.85
CA ARG A 627 4.19 -22.83 -10.96
C ARG A 627 4.80 -21.42 -10.89
N ARG A 628 6.13 -21.29 -10.79
CA ARG A 628 6.82 -19.99 -10.76
C ARG A 628 6.71 -19.25 -12.07
N ALA A 629 6.84 -19.94 -13.18
CA ALA A 629 6.67 -19.36 -14.50
C ALA A 629 5.26 -18.78 -14.69
N MET A 630 4.24 -19.52 -14.21
CA MET A 630 2.85 -19.10 -14.26
C MET A 630 2.55 -17.90 -13.34
N SER A 631 3.31 -17.71 -12.26
CA SER A 631 3.15 -16.54 -11.37
C SER A 631 3.87 -15.26 -11.87
N GLY A 632 4.41 -15.28 -13.08
CA GLY A 632 5.18 -14.15 -13.65
C GLY A 632 6.54 -13.93 -12.98
N LYS A 633 6.95 -14.80 -12.05
CA LYS A 633 8.22 -14.71 -11.31
C LYS A 633 9.41 -15.36 -12.04
N SER A 634 9.17 -16.11 -13.11
CA SER A 634 10.24 -16.71 -13.92
C SER A 634 10.57 -15.79 -15.10
N ARG A 635 11.82 -15.38 -15.19
CA ARG A 635 12.34 -14.53 -16.29
C ARG A 635 12.80 -15.33 -17.53
N SER A 636 12.73 -16.67 -17.50
CA SER A 636 13.20 -17.52 -18.61
C SER A 636 12.05 -18.19 -19.34
N LEU A 637 11.69 -17.65 -20.48
CA LEU A 637 10.77 -18.29 -21.46
C LEU A 637 11.31 -19.65 -21.94
N GLU A 638 12.63 -19.77 -22.08
CA GLU A 638 13.30 -21.01 -22.50
C GLU A 638 13.12 -22.13 -21.46
N GLY A 639 13.25 -21.80 -20.16
CA GLY A 639 13.03 -22.77 -19.07
C GLY A 639 11.60 -23.32 -19.05
N LEU A 640 10.62 -22.45 -19.31
CA LEU A 640 9.21 -22.85 -19.36
C LEU A 640 8.94 -23.78 -20.55
N GLN A 641 9.48 -23.44 -21.74
CA GLN A 641 9.32 -24.27 -22.92
C GLN A 641 9.98 -25.66 -22.75
N ALA A 642 11.13 -25.71 -22.08
CA ALA A 642 11.79 -26.98 -21.78
C ALA A 642 10.94 -27.88 -20.85
N VAL A 643 10.30 -27.29 -19.82
CA VAL A 643 9.39 -28.03 -18.93
C VAL A 643 8.13 -28.47 -19.67
N LYS A 644 7.57 -27.62 -20.56
CA LYS A 644 6.44 -27.99 -21.43
C LYS A 644 6.74 -29.21 -22.31
N ASN A 645 7.90 -29.22 -22.93
CA ASN A 645 8.33 -30.31 -23.77
C ASN A 645 8.47 -31.61 -22.96
N ARG A 646 9.14 -31.56 -21.80
CA ARG A 646 9.26 -32.73 -20.90
C ARG A 646 7.90 -33.23 -20.43
N PHE A 647 6.96 -32.34 -20.12
CA PHE A 647 5.61 -32.73 -19.74
C PHE A 647 4.96 -33.60 -20.81
N TYR A 648 5.03 -33.17 -22.07
CA TYR A 648 4.46 -33.93 -23.17
C TYR A 648 5.21 -35.26 -23.44
N GLU A 649 6.53 -35.25 -23.38
CA GLU A 649 7.35 -36.46 -23.54
C GLU A 649 6.99 -37.53 -22.48
N HIS A 650 6.83 -37.10 -21.23
CA HIS A 650 6.46 -38.02 -20.15
C HIS A 650 5.00 -38.51 -20.29
N CYS A 651 4.08 -37.64 -20.71
CA CYS A 651 2.69 -38.03 -20.97
C CYS A 651 2.61 -39.06 -22.10
N ASP A 652 3.33 -38.83 -23.19
CA ASP A 652 3.42 -39.75 -24.32
C ASP A 652 4.03 -41.10 -23.89
N ALA A 653 5.09 -41.10 -23.07
CA ALA A 653 5.72 -42.29 -22.49
C ALA A 653 4.80 -43.08 -21.55
N LYS A 654 3.88 -42.43 -20.85
CA LYS A 654 2.82 -43.04 -20.03
C LYS A 654 1.62 -43.53 -20.85
N GLY A 655 1.58 -43.27 -22.16
CA GLY A 655 0.49 -43.68 -23.07
C GLY A 655 -0.76 -42.78 -22.96
N HIS A 656 -0.64 -41.60 -22.42
CA HIS A 656 -1.78 -40.64 -22.37
C HIS A 656 -2.09 -40.11 -23.76
N PRO A 657 -3.39 -39.97 -24.14
CA PRO A 657 -3.79 -39.37 -25.40
C PRO A 657 -3.26 -37.92 -25.53
N ARG A 658 -2.60 -37.62 -26.64
CA ARG A 658 -1.96 -36.30 -26.88
C ARG A 658 -2.96 -35.15 -26.74
N ALA A 659 -4.15 -35.28 -27.31
CA ALA A 659 -5.21 -34.29 -27.23
C ALA A 659 -5.61 -33.97 -25.77
N LEU A 660 -5.68 -35.01 -24.93
CA LEU A 660 -5.98 -34.84 -23.50
C LEU A 660 -4.83 -34.11 -22.77
N SER A 661 -3.58 -34.51 -23.06
CA SER A 661 -2.40 -33.88 -22.48
C SER A 661 -2.29 -32.39 -22.89
N GLU A 662 -2.66 -32.04 -24.12
CA GLU A 662 -2.70 -30.68 -24.62
C GLU A 662 -3.79 -29.84 -23.93
N GLU A 663 -4.97 -30.43 -23.72
CA GLU A 663 -6.05 -29.77 -23.01
C GLU A 663 -5.70 -29.54 -21.53
N ILE A 664 -5.12 -30.51 -20.84
CA ILE A 664 -4.66 -30.39 -19.47
C ILE A 664 -3.56 -29.33 -19.36
N TYR A 665 -2.61 -29.30 -20.28
CA TYR A 665 -1.57 -28.27 -20.26
C TYR A 665 -2.15 -26.87 -20.53
N ARG A 666 -3.14 -26.76 -21.44
CA ARG A 666 -3.88 -25.51 -21.70
C ARG A 666 -4.57 -25.01 -20.44
N GLN A 667 -5.17 -25.89 -19.65
CA GLN A 667 -5.75 -25.53 -18.37
C GLN A 667 -4.67 -25.07 -17.40
N ILE A 668 -3.53 -25.72 -17.32
CA ILE A 668 -2.38 -25.28 -16.54
C ILE A 668 -1.92 -23.87 -16.97
N GLU A 669 -1.81 -23.63 -18.29
CA GLU A 669 -1.44 -22.31 -18.83
C GLU A 669 -2.49 -21.23 -18.51
N SER A 670 -3.79 -21.56 -18.60
CA SER A 670 -4.87 -20.62 -18.27
C SER A 670 -4.89 -20.21 -16.80
N PHE A 671 -4.31 -21.04 -15.96
CA PHE A 671 -4.11 -20.80 -14.52
C PHE A 671 -2.94 -19.83 -14.23
N ALA A 672 -2.12 -19.53 -15.26
CA ALA A 672 -0.96 -18.66 -15.13
C ALA A 672 -1.35 -17.23 -14.70
N GLY A 673 -0.66 -16.72 -13.72
CA GLY A 673 -0.85 -15.36 -13.20
C GLY A 673 -1.97 -15.19 -12.16
N TYR A 674 -2.83 -16.20 -11.97
CA TYR A 674 -4.04 -16.05 -11.15
C TYR A 674 -4.21 -17.12 -10.05
N SER A 675 -3.40 -18.15 -10.06
CA SER A 675 -3.47 -19.25 -9.08
C SER A 675 -3.07 -18.77 -7.67
N PHE A 676 -3.70 -19.36 -6.65
CA PHE A 676 -3.50 -18.98 -5.27
C PHE A 676 -2.94 -20.13 -4.41
N CYS A 677 -2.19 -19.79 -3.38
CA CYS A 677 -1.65 -20.75 -2.43
C CYS A 677 -2.76 -21.28 -1.53
N LYS A 678 -2.97 -22.60 -1.47
CA LYS A 678 -3.93 -23.23 -0.55
C LYS A 678 -3.67 -22.82 0.89
N ALA A 679 -2.39 -22.89 1.31
CA ALA A 679 -1.97 -22.51 2.64
C ALA A 679 -2.31 -21.06 3.02
N HIS A 680 -2.16 -20.11 2.09
CA HIS A 680 -2.53 -18.70 2.32
C HIS A 680 -4.06 -18.55 2.49
N SER A 681 -4.85 -19.19 1.63
CA SER A 681 -6.31 -19.17 1.77
C SER A 681 -6.77 -19.82 3.07
N ALA A 682 -6.09 -20.89 3.48
CA ALA A 682 -6.37 -21.59 4.73
C ALA A 682 -6.08 -20.71 5.95
N SER A 683 -4.93 -20.00 5.99
CA SER A 683 -4.60 -19.07 7.08
C SER A 683 -5.66 -17.96 7.21
N TYR A 684 -6.08 -17.39 6.09
CA TYR A 684 -7.13 -16.36 6.10
C TYR A 684 -8.52 -16.90 6.44
N ALA A 685 -8.81 -18.15 6.09
CA ALA A 685 -10.06 -18.78 6.48
C ALA A 685 -10.16 -18.99 8.00
N ILE A 686 -9.07 -19.27 8.71
CA ILE A 686 -9.03 -19.31 10.18
C ILE A 686 -9.45 -17.96 10.75
N GLU A 687 -8.84 -16.89 10.31
CA GLU A 687 -9.16 -15.53 10.76
C GLU A 687 -10.60 -15.14 10.40
N SER A 688 -11.09 -15.56 9.22
CA SER A 688 -12.49 -15.39 8.83
C SER A 688 -13.44 -16.09 9.82
N TYR A 689 -13.13 -17.32 10.25
CA TYR A 689 -13.92 -18.04 11.24
C TYR A 689 -13.87 -17.39 12.62
N GLN A 690 -12.71 -16.90 13.07
CA GLN A 690 -12.59 -16.13 14.32
C GLN A 690 -13.46 -14.88 14.31
N SER A 691 -13.39 -14.10 13.20
CA SER A 691 -14.27 -12.95 13.00
C SER A 691 -15.74 -13.34 12.99
N LEU A 692 -16.08 -14.44 12.33
CA LEU A 692 -17.45 -14.92 12.20
C LEU A 692 -18.03 -15.41 13.52
N TYR A 693 -17.23 -16.11 14.34
CA TYR A 693 -17.59 -16.53 15.67
C TYR A 693 -17.94 -15.33 16.55
N LEU A 694 -17.06 -14.32 16.58
CA LEU A 694 -17.30 -13.11 17.35
C LEU A 694 -18.56 -12.37 16.85
N LYS A 695 -18.77 -12.28 15.55
CA LYS A 695 -20.01 -11.71 14.99
C LYS A 695 -21.25 -12.49 15.37
N THR A 696 -21.17 -13.82 15.42
CA THR A 696 -22.32 -14.69 15.70
C THR A 696 -22.76 -14.60 17.15
N TYR A 697 -21.82 -14.63 18.10
CA TYR A 697 -22.09 -14.67 19.53
C TYR A 697 -22.04 -13.31 20.21
N TYR A 698 -21.28 -12.36 19.68
CA TYR A 698 -21.02 -11.04 20.26
C TYR A 698 -21.10 -9.93 19.19
N PRO A 699 -22.25 -9.82 18.46
CA PRO A 699 -22.34 -8.98 17.27
C PRO A 699 -22.09 -7.51 17.55
N LEU A 700 -22.49 -6.98 18.70
CA LEU A 700 -22.35 -5.55 19.02
C LEU A 700 -20.91 -5.19 19.31
N GLU A 701 -20.22 -5.98 20.15
CA GLU A 701 -18.81 -5.79 20.48
C GLU A 701 -17.93 -5.96 19.22
N PHE A 702 -18.21 -6.98 18.40
CA PHE A 702 -17.48 -7.22 17.17
C PHE A 702 -17.63 -6.07 16.17
N ILE A 703 -18.86 -5.63 15.89
CA ILE A 703 -19.08 -4.52 14.94
C ILE A 703 -18.52 -3.20 15.50
N THR A 704 -18.58 -2.98 16.82
CA THR A 704 -17.92 -1.81 17.44
C THR A 704 -16.41 -1.84 17.19
N ALA A 705 -15.76 -2.98 17.37
CA ALA A 705 -14.34 -3.16 17.08
C ALA A 705 -14.03 -2.92 15.59
N VAL A 706 -14.88 -3.37 14.67
CA VAL A 706 -14.74 -3.11 13.23
C VAL A 706 -14.81 -1.60 12.94
N ILE A 707 -15.75 -0.87 13.52
CA ILE A 707 -15.87 0.59 13.38
C ILE A 707 -14.60 1.29 13.90
N ASN A 708 -14.10 0.87 15.07
CA ASN A 708 -12.96 1.48 15.75
C ASN A 708 -11.64 1.27 15.01
N ASN A 709 -11.48 0.15 14.34
CA ASN A 709 -10.32 -0.15 13.47
C ASN A 709 -10.52 0.34 12.02
N GLU A 710 -11.43 1.31 11.82
CA GLU A 710 -11.68 1.98 10.52
C GLU A 710 -12.25 1.06 9.43
N GLY A 711 -12.94 -0.01 9.84
CA GLY A 711 -13.68 -0.90 8.96
C GLY A 711 -12.82 -1.75 8.03
N GLY A 712 -13.47 -2.34 7.05
CA GLY A 712 -12.87 -3.19 6.03
C GLY A 712 -13.25 -2.76 4.62
N PHE A 713 -14.13 -3.55 3.95
CA PHE A 713 -14.54 -3.30 2.57
C PHE A 713 -15.50 -2.13 2.41
N TYR A 714 -16.37 -1.92 3.41
CA TYR A 714 -17.44 -0.92 3.34
C TYR A 714 -17.06 0.40 4.05
N ARG A 715 -17.87 1.45 3.79
CA ARG A 715 -17.80 2.72 4.52
C ARG A 715 -18.37 2.53 5.94
N THR A 716 -17.96 3.37 6.86
CA THR A 716 -18.35 3.32 8.29
C THR A 716 -19.87 3.27 8.49
N GLU A 717 -20.64 3.98 7.66
CA GLU A 717 -22.12 3.98 7.71
C GLU A 717 -22.73 2.57 7.62
N VAL A 718 -22.09 1.67 6.86
CA VAL A 718 -22.58 0.29 6.66
C VAL A 718 -22.40 -0.54 7.93
N TYR A 719 -21.29 -0.38 8.63
CA TYR A 719 -21.06 -1.06 9.90
C TYR A 719 -21.94 -0.51 11.02
N ILE A 720 -22.23 0.79 11.02
CA ILE A 720 -23.19 1.40 11.94
C ILE A 720 -24.61 0.87 11.66
N HIS A 721 -25.00 0.74 10.39
CA HIS A 721 -26.26 0.11 10.00
C HIS A 721 -26.31 -1.36 10.46
N GLU A 722 -25.22 -2.11 10.27
CA GLU A 722 -25.12 -3.50 10.73
C GLU A 722 -25.23 -3.62 12.27
N ALA A 723 -24.67 -2.68 13.04
CA ALA A 723 -24.86 -2.60 14.48
C ALA A 723 -26.32 -2.37 14.87
N ALA A 724 -27.01 -1.45 14.19
CA ALA A 724 -28.43 -1.18 14.39
C ALA A 724 -29.28 -2.41 14.08
N MET A 725 -29.02 -3.10 12.95
CA MET A 725 -29.71 -4.35 12.57
C MET A 725 -29.43 -5.50 13.55
N SER A 726 -28.30 -5.46 14.25
CA SER A 726 -27.93 -6.40 15.31
C SER A 726 -28.49 -6.02 16.69
N GLY A 727 -29.25 -4.93 16.79
CA GLY A 727 -29.98 -4.51 17.98
C GLY A 727 -29.27 -3.47 18.85
N ALA A 728 -28.26 -2.75 18.31
CA ALA A 728 -27.67 -1.62 19.00
C ALA A 728 -28.56 -0.38 18.95
N ASN A 729 -28.61 0.36 20.05
CA ASN A 729 -29.12 1.72 20.09
C ASN A 729 -28.02 2.67 19.63
N VAL A 730 -28.04 3.05 18.37
CA VAL A 730 -27.02 3.96 17.81
C VAL A 730 -27.29 5.39 18.28
N LEU A 731 -26.32 5.96 18.96
CA LEU A 731 -26.40 7.29 19.55
C LEU A 731 -25.29 8.21 18.96
N PRO A 732 -25.57 9.52 18.78
CA PRO A 732 -24.58 10.45 18.29
C PRO A 732 -23.37 10.54 19.23
N PRO A 733 -22.22 11.07 18.75
CA PRO A 733 -21.08 11.37 19.59
C PRO A 733 -21.49 12.22 20.81
N CYS A 734 -21.10 11.81 22.02
CA CYS A 734 -21.46 12.49 23.26
C CYS A 734 -20.20 12.88 24.06
N VAL A 735 -20.08 14.15 24.47
CA VAL A 735 -18.93 14.63 25.25
C VAL A 735 -18.76 13.90 26.60
N ASN A 736 -19.84 13.34 27.13
CA ASN A 736 -19.86 12.63 28.43
C ASN A 736 -19.77 11.11 28.32
N SER A 737 -20.10 10.52 27.20
CA SER A 737 -20.21 9.05 27.05
C SER A 737 -19.30 8.48 25.95
N SER A 738 -19.03 9.23 24.85
CA SER A 738 -18.12 8.77 23.81
C SER A 738 -16.66 8.92 24.21
N ASP A 739 -15.83 8.03 23.72
CA ASP A 739 -14.38 8.24 23.67
C ASP A 739 -13.97 8.81 22.31
N LEU A 740 -12.67 8.89 22.03
CA LEU A 740 -12.17 9.19 20.69
C LEU A 740 -12.72 8.18 19.70
N GLN A 741 -12.70 6.91 20.08
CA GLN A 741 -13.30 5.78 19.40
C GLN A 741 -14.78 5.62 19.80
N THR A 742 -15.52 4.82 19.02
CA THR A 742 -16.91 4.44 19.34
C THR A 742 -16.96 3.59 20.61
N THR A 743 -17.88 3.90 21.49
CA THR A 743 -18.00 3.29 22.82
C THR A 743 -19.31 2.51 22.93
N LEU A 744 -19.24 1.25 23.35
CA LEU A 744 -20.40 0.40 23.60
C LEU A 744 -20.63 0.26 25.13
N ILE A 745 -21.83 0.55 25.57
CA ILE A 745 -22.26 0.39 26.96
C ILE A 745 -23.57 -0.40 26.97
N GLY A 746 -23.51 -1.68 27.28
CA GLY A 746 -24.65 -2.58 27.12
C GLY A 746 -25.05 -2.68 25.64
N LYS A 747 -26.20 -2.09 25.26
CA LYS A 747 -26.64 -1.99 23.85
C LYS A 747 -26.53 -0.60 23.27
N ASP A 748 -26.11 0.39 24.07
CA ASP A 748 -26.00 1.77 23.66
C ASP A 748 -24.63 1.99 22.96
N LEU A 749 -24.66 2.27 21.65
CA LEU A 749 -23.51 2.50 20.81
C LEU A 749 -23.31 4.01 20.62
N TYR A 750 -22.47 4.63 21.44
CA TYR A 750 -22.10 6.04 21.30
C TYR A 750 -21.01 6.19 20.24
N LEU A 751 -21.31 6.86 19.14
CA LEU A 751 -20.32 7.09 18.08
C LEU A 751 -19.11 7.87 18.60
N GLY A 752 -17.92 7.50 18.09
CA GLY A 752 -16.66 8.12 18.51
C GLY A 752 -16.55 9.58 18.10
N LEU A 753 -15.97 10.41 18.97
CA LEU A 753 -15.78 11.85 18.69
C LEU A 753 -14.95 12.10 17.42
N LYS A 754 -14.03 11.19 17.05
CA LYS A 754 -13.21 11.31 15.83
C LYS A 754 -14.00 11.25 14.53
N LEU A 755 -15.25 10.76 14.54
CA LEU A 755 -16.10 10.69 13.38
C LEU A 755 -16.69 12.04 12.98
N ILE A 756 -16.62 13.04 13.85
CA ILE A 756 -17.15 14.38 13.58
C ILE A 756 -16.22 15.12 12.61
N GLU A 757 -16.71 15.44 11.44
CA GLU A 757 -15.93 16.17 10.42
C GLU A 757 -15.60 17.60 10.84
N GLY A 758 -14.35 18.01 10.59
CA GLY A 758 -13.86 19.39 10.78
C GLY A 758 -13.64 19.80 12.23
N ILE A 759 -13.43 18.84 13.14
CA ILE A 759 -12.92 19.07 14.50
C ILE A 759 -11.50 18.52 14.62
N SER A 760 -10.58 19.30 15.20
CA SER A 760 -9.18 18.87 15.34
C SER A 760 -9.02 17.78 16.38
N LEU A 761 -8.11 16.83 16.12
CA LEU A 761 -7.79 15.74 17.03
C LEU A 761 -7.27 16.25 18.39
N GLU A 762 -6.54 17.37 18.40
CA GLU A 762 -6.03 17.99 19.62
C GLU A 762 -7.16 18.48 20.53
N LEU A 763 -8.18 19.12 19.94
CA LEU A 763 -9.36 19.57 20.70
C LEU A 763 -10.10 18.36 21.29
N LEU A 764 -10.30 17.30 20.50
CA LEU A 764 -10.95 16.08 20.98
C LEU A 764 -10.19 15.45 22.15
N LYS A 765 -8.87 15.36 22.05
CA LYS A 765 -8.01 14.88 23.15
C LYS A 765 -8.10 15.76 24.39
N THR A 766 -8.22 17.07 24.21
CA THR A 766 -8.38 18.02 25.33
C THR A 766 -9.72 17.80 26.03
N ILE A 767 -10.82 17.61 25.28
CA ILE A 767 -12.15 17.28 25.84
C ILE A 767 -12.07 16.02 26.70
N LEU A 768 -11.47 14.96 26.17
CA LEU A 768 -11.36 13.67 26.89
C LEU A 768 -10.45 13.76 28.10
N LYS A 769 -9.32 14.47 27.99
CA LYS A 769 -8.39 14.68 29.10
C LYS A 769 -9.06 15.43 30.26
N GLU A 770 -9.79 16.53 29.95
CA GLU A 770 -10.53 17.31 30.93
C GLU A 770 -11.64 16.51 31.59
N ARG A 771 -12.42 15.74 30.83
CA ARG A 771 -13.42 14.83 31.37
C ARG A 771 -12.81 13.81 32.34
N LYS A 772 -11.66 13.23 31.99
CA LYS A 772 -10.96 12.24 32.82
C LYS A 772 -10.44 12.83 34.12
N ALA A 773 -9.96 14.09 34.09
CA ALA A 773 -9.38 14.77 35.25
C ALA A 773 -10.44 15.32 36.18
N ASN A 774 -11.51 15.91 35.65
CA ASN A 774 -12.47 16.75 36.41
C ASN A 774 -13.91 16.22 36.35
N GLY A 775 -14.14 15.01 35.87
CA GLY A 775 -15.46 14.38 35.80
C GLY A 775 -16.31 14.85 34.62
N ARG A 776 -17.58 14.40 34.60
CA ARG A 776 -18.55 14.70 33.54
C ARG A 776 -18.79 16.21 33.41
N TYR A 777 -19.15 16.67 32.25
CA TYR A 777 -19.61 18.03 32.00
C TYR A 777 -21.07 18.14 32.44
N GLU A 778 -21.36 19.07 33.30
CA GLU A 778 -22.71 19.27 33.89
C GLU A 778 -23.55 20.27 33.07
N SER A 779 -22.89 21.20 32.39
CA SER A 779 -23.54 22.23 31.57
C SER A 779 -22.64 22.68 30.44
N ILE A 780 -23.22 23.40 29.47
CA ILE A 780 -22.41 24.00 28.39
C ILE A 780 -21.47 25.10 28.93
N PHE A 781 -21.84 25.75 30.04
CA PHE A 781 -21.00 26.70 30.74
C PHE A 781 -19.78 26.05 31.37
N ASP A 782 -19.97 24.95 32.12
CA ASP A 782 -18.89 24.13 32.66
C ASP A 782 -17.95 23.63 31.57
N PHE A 783 -18.52 23.18 30.45
CA PHE A 783 -17.71 22.75 29.27
C PHE A 783 -16.83 23.88 28.71
N ILE A 784 -17.39 25.09 28.50
CA ILE A 784 -16.64 26.22 27.91
C ILE A 784 -15.57 26.74 28.90
N GLN A 785 -15.81 26.70 30.19
CA GLN A 785 -14.80 27.07 31.20
C GLN A 785 -13.60 26.10 31.22
N ARG A 786 -13.85 24.80 31.00
CA ARG A 786 -12.83 23.77 31.12
C ARG A 786 -12.11 23.51 29.80
N VAL A 787 -12.77 23.75 28.68
CA VAL A 787 -12.24 23.43 27.32
C VAL A 787 -12.12 24.71 26.51
N PRO A 788 -10.90 25.14 26.13
CA PRO A 788 -10.71 26.27 25.23
C PRO A 788 -11.19 25.88 23.82
N ILE A 789 -12.34 26.41 23.42
CA ILE A 789 -13.00 26.06 22.17
C ILE A 789 -13.47 27.30 21.39
N ALA A 790 -13.27 27.27 20.06
CA ALA A 790 -13.83 28.27 19.16
C ALA A 790 -15.32 28.00 18.92
N ILE A 791 -16.08 29.08 18.64
CA ILE A 791 -17.54 29.02 18.47
C ILE A 791 -17.94 28.04 17.34
N GLU A 792 -17.17 27.99 16.25
CA GLU A 792 -17.43 27.12 15.10
C GLU A 792 -17.34 25.64 15.49
N SER A 793 -16.35 25.26 16.29
CA SER A 793 -16.19 23.89 16.76
C SER A 793 -17.26 23.51 17.80
N LEU A 794 -17.62 24.44 18.66
CA LEU A 794 -18.69 24.24 19.65
C LEU A 794 -20.06 24.08 18.95
N GLN A 795 -20.34 24.88 17.93
CA GLN A 795 -21.55 24.74 17.11
C GLN A 795 -21.65 23.36 16.47
N LYS A 796 -20.56 22.82 15.89
CA LYS A 796 -20.55 21.46 15.34
C LYS A 796 -20.86 20.41 16.38
N LEU A 797 -20.29 20.52 17.59
CA LEU A 797 -20.60 19.62 18.70
C LEU A 797 -22.09 19.71 19.12
N ILE A 798 -22.67 20.92 19.13
CA ILE A 798 -24.09 21.10 19.44
C ILE A 798 -24.97 20.51 18.32
N PHE A 799 -24.67 20.80 17.05
CA PHE A 799 -25.41 20.31 15.90
C PHE A 799 -25.43 18.79 15.81
N ILE A 800 -24.30 18.12 16.05
CA ILE A 800 -24.29 16.66 16.08
C ILE A 800 -25.01 16.03 17.28
N GLY A 801 -25.39 16.84 18.27
CA GLY A 801 -26.04 16.32 19.49
C GLY A 801 -25.09 15.88 20.59
N ALA A 802 -23.81 16.32 20.56
CA ALA A 802 -22.80 15.88 21.52
C ALA A 802 -23.10 16.24 22.98
N PHE A 803 -24.05 17.13 23.24
CA PHE A 803 -24.50 17.56 24.55
C PHE A 803 -25.88 16.98 24.96
N GLN A 804 -26.37 15.95 24.29
CA GLN A 804 -27.66 15.29 24.61
C GLN A 804 -27.80 14.94 26.09
N SER A 805 -26.68 14.51 26.72
CA SER A 805 -26.63 14.12 28.11
C SER A 805 -26.96 15.26 29.08
N LEU A 806 -27.00 16.52 28.64
CA LEU A 806 -27.38 17.69 29.42
C LEU A 806 -28.89 17.93 29.47
N GLY A 807 -29.69 17.18 28.69
CA GLY A 807 -31.16 17.29 28.67
C GLY A 807 -31.72 18.59 28.08
N LYS A 808 -30.90 19.38 27.38
CA LYS A 808 -31.27 20.66 26.77
C LYS A 808 -31.39 20.56 25.24
N GLN A 809 -32.27 21.37 24.65
CA GLN A 809 -32.44 21.41 23.19
C GLN A 809 -31.22 22.06 22.47
N LYS A 810 -30.89 21.62 21.28
CA LYS A 810 -29.79 22.16 20.46
C LYS A 810 -29.88 23.68 20.29
N ASN A 811 -31.06 24.20 19.99
CA ASN A 811 -31.29 25.63 19.81
C ASN A 811 -31.02 26.45 21.07
N GLU A 812 -31.41 25.90 22.21
CA GLU A 812 -31.11 26.52 23.53
C GLU A 812 -29.60 26.57 23.77
N LEU A 813 -28.90 25.46 23.55
CA LEU A 813 -27.46 25.36 23.68
C LEU A 813 -26.70 26.29 22.73
N LEU A 814 -27.18 26.48 21.51
CA LEU A 814 -26.61 27.42 20.53
C LEU A 814 -26.71 28.88 21.00
N ILE A 815 -27.85 29.27 21.54
CA ILE A 815 -28.04 30.63 22.08
C ILE A 815 -27.15 30.84 23.32
N GLN A 816 -27.11 29.85 24.25
CA GLN A 816 -26.23 29.92 25.42
C GLN A 816 -24.76 30.00 25.00
N ALA A 817 -24.30 29.20 24.04
CA ALA A 817 -22.93 29.21 23.52
C ALA A 817 -22.54 30.57 22.94
N LYS A 818 -23.43 31.20 22.15
CA LYS A 818 -23.21 32.54 21.57
C LYS A 818 -23.13 33.60 22.69
N LEU A 819 -24.01 33.57 23.65
CA LEU A 819 -24.02 34.52 24.78
C LEU A 819 -22.76 34.41 25.64
N LEU A 820 -22.27 33.20 25.88
CA LEU A 820 -21.09 32.94 26.71
C LEU A 820 -19.77 33.30 25.99
N LEU A 821 -19.65 33.02 24.70
CA LEU A 821 -18.40 33.26 23.94
C LEU A 821 -18.30 34.70 23.39
N THR A 822 -19.40 35.45 23.29
CA THR A 822 -19.36 36.87 22.87
C THR A 822 -19.00 37.81 24.03
N LYS A 823 -19.19 37.42 25.28
CA LYS A 823 -18.70 38.20 26.43
C LYS A 823 -17.18 37.96 26.59
N LYS A 824 -16.37 38.79 25.94
CA LYS A 824 -14.92 38.86 26.19
C LYS A 824 -14.68 39.58 27.55
N GLU A 825 -14.87 38.91 28.64
CA GLU A 825 -14.19 39.29 29.88
C GLU A 825 -12.95 38.40 30.05
N PRO A 826 -11.79 38.98 30.46
CA PRO A 826 -10.60 38.19 30.77
C PRO A 826 -10.96 37.18 31.89
N ALA A 827 -10.44 35.97 31.82
CA ALA A 827 -10.64 34.94 32.82
C ALA A 827 -10.48 35.52 34.21
N PRO A 828 -11.47 35.41 35.09
CA PRO A 828 -11.34 35.92 36.44
C PRO A 828 -10.24 35.17 37.16
N ALA A 829 -9.27 35.89 37.70
CA ALA A 829 -8.40 35.38 38.74
C ALA A 829 -9.27 34.69 39.77
N LEU A 830 -8.90 33.49 40.20
CA LEU A 830 -9.52 32.64 41.20
C LEU A 830 -10.40 33.42 42.20
N THR A 831 -11.69 33.52 41.90
CA THR A 831 -12.67 34.09 42.84
C THR A 831 -13.14 32.97 43.73
N LEU A 832 -13.00 33.17 45.03
CA LEU A 832 -13.41 32.23 46.08
C LEU A 832 -14.95 32.02 46.14
N LEU A 833 -15.72 32.79 45.35
CA LEU A 833 -17.18 32.74 45.27
C LEU A 833 -17.55 32.57 43.77
N GLN A 834 -18.14 31.46 43.44
CA GLN A 834 -18.78 31.27 42.14
C GLN A 834 -20.03 32.16 42.07
N GLU A 835 -20.07 33.09 41.10
CA GLU A 835 -21.32 33.77 40.80
C GLU A 835 -22.37 32.74 40.35
N PRO A 836 -23.62 32.83 40.81
CA PRO A 836 -24.68 31.93 40.41
C PRO A 836 -24.86 32.03 38.89
N ILE A 837 -24.86 30.90 38.22
CA ILE A 837 -25.07 30.78 36.76
C ILE A 837 -26.44 31.40 36.48
N GLN A 838 -26.49 32.43 35.68
CA GLN A 838 -27.72 33.06 35.25
C GLN A 838 -28.45 32.08 34.28
N GLU A 839 -29.44 31.36 34.82
CA GLU A 839 -30.30 30.49 34.03
C GLU A 839 -31.23 31.34 33.14
N TYR A 840 -31.02 31.24 31.82
CA TYR A 840 -31.92 31.85 30.85
C TYR A 840 -33.03 30.86 30.51
N THR A 841 -34.27 31.23 30.70
CA THR A 841 -35.42 30.46 30.18
C THR A 841 -35.71 30.87 28.74
N PHE A 842 -35.57 29.93 27.82
CA PHE A 842 -35.83 30.14 26.39
C PHE A 842 -37.21 29.61 26.02
N PRO A 843 -37.92 30.23 25.06
CA PRO A 843 -39.16 29.65 24.55
C PRO A 843 -38.86 28.38 23.81
N THR A 844 -39.74 27.38 23.89
CA THR A 844 -39.64 26.13 23.14
C THR A 844 -39.77 26.44 21.66
N LEU A 845 -38.64 26.32 20.90
CA LEU A 845 -38.60 26.52 19.46
C LEU A 845 -39.12 25.24 18.76
N LYS A 846 -40.02 25.40 17.82
CA LYS A 846 -40.46 24.29 16.97
C LYS A 846 -39.27 23.74 16.20
N ARG A 847 -39.14 22.44 16.20
CA ARG A 847 -38.07 21.71 15.48
C ARG A 847 -38.69 20.77 14.47
N SER A 848 -38.06 20.67 13.29
CA SER A 848 -38.47 19.66 12.31
C SER A 848 -37.87 18.31 12.68
N VAL A 849 -38.61 17.24 12.36
CA VAL A 849 -38.17 15.86 12.64
C VAL A 849 -36.88 15.50 11.86
N HIS A 850 -36.60 16.16 10.75
CA HIS A 850 -35.46 15.84 9.89
C HIS A 850 -34.21 16.73 10.11
N GLU A 851 -34.28 17.72 11.01
CA GLU A 851 -33.12 18.60 11.26
C GLU A 851 -31.89 17.83 11.72
N ASP A 852 -32.07 16.84 12.60
CA ASP A 852 -30.98 16.00 13.08
C ASP A 852 -30.30 15.24 11.93
N ALA A 853 -31.09 14.68 11.02
CA ALA A 853 -30.57 13.93 9.90
C ALA A 853 -29.72 14.81 8.94
N PHE A 854 -30.08 16.09 8.74
CA PHE A 854 -29.28 17.02 7.95
C PHE A 854 -27.98 17.43 8.66
N ASP A 855 -28.03 17.64 9.98
CA ASP A 855 -26.81 17.89 10.78
C ASP A 855 -25.85 16.69 10.71
N GLU A 856 -26.38 15.48 10.81
CA GLU A 856 -25.64 14.22 10.71
C GLU A 856 -25.04 14.01 9.31
N LEU A 857 -25.80 14.31 8.24
CA LEU A 857 -25.29 14.27 6.87
C LEU A 857 -24.13 15.25 6.65
N GLU A 858 -24.17 16.43 7.28
CA GLU A 858 -23.09 17.42 7.18
C GLU A 858 -21.86 17.03 8.00
N LEU A 859 -22.05 16.48 9.22
CA LEU A 859 -20.99 16.30 10.20
C LEU A 859 -20.45 14.84 10.29
N LEU A 860 -21.21 13.86 9.86
CA LEU A 860 -20.80 12.45 9.81
C LEU A 860 -20.73 11.92 8.36
N GLY A 861 -21.42 12.58 7.42
CA GLY A 861 -21.55 12.10 6.03
C GLY A 861 -22.73 11.15 5.81
N PHE A 862 -23.46 10.75 6.84
CA PHE A 862 -24.63 9.86 6.81
C PHE A 862 -25.58 10.12 7.98
N PRO A 863 -26.92 9.86 7.83
CA PRO A 863 -27.87 10.00 8.91
C PRO A 863 -27.83 8.77 9.85
N ILE A 864 -28.06 9.01 11.13
CA ILE A 864 -28.24 7.97 12.17
C ILE A 864 -29.61 8.04 12.84
N SER A 865 -30.24 9.22 12.84
CA SER A 865 -31.57 9.46 13.44
C SER A 865 -32.72 8.90 12.62
N CYS A 866 -32.50 8.64 11.32
CA CYS A 866 -33.48 8.03 10.42
C CYS A 866 -32.79 7.27 9.27
N MET A 867 -33.56 6.39 8.60
CA MET A 867 -33.07 5.77 7.36
C MET A 867 -33.05 6.80 6.22
N PRO A 868 -32.06 6.71 5.27
CA PRO A 868 -31.98 7.62 4.12
C PRO A 868 -33.27 7.72 3.30
N PHE A 869 -34.12 6.71 3.34
CA PHE A 869 -35.39 6.66 2.62
C PHE A 869 -36.44 7.62 3.20
N GLU A 870 -36.34 7.98 4.47
CA GLU A 870 -37.25 8.93 5.13
C GLU A 870 -37.04 10.36 4.63
N LEU A 871 -35.83 10.64 4.17
CA LEU A 871 -35.50 11.94 3.56
C LEU A 871 -35.96 12.10 2.10
N LEU A 872 -36.60 11.09 1.51
CA LEU A 872 -37.08 11.18 0.13
C LEU A 872 -38.35 11.99 0.01
N LYS A 873 -38.51 12.76 -1.08
CA LYS A 873 -39.79 13.45 -1.42
C LYS A 873 -40.92 12.49 -1.67
N THR A 874 -40.67 11.25 -2.05
CA THR A 874 -41.67 10.22 -2.31
C THR A 874 -41.88 9.28 -1.12
N LYS A 875 -43.12 8.85 -0.94
CA LYS A 875 -43.49 7.80 0.03
C LYS A 875 -43.38 6.38 -0.53
N PHE A 876 -43.08 6.24 -1.81
CA PHE A 876 -42.88 4.93 -2.44
C PHE A 876 -41.63 4.25 -1.86
N ARG A 877 -41.74 2.94 -1.55
CA ARG A 877 -40.63 2.17 -0.92
C ARG A 877 -40.19 0.95 -1.74
N GLY A 878 -40.86 0.69 -2.87
CA GLY A 878 -40.68 -0.47 -3.75
C GLY A 878 -41.98 -1.29 -3.85
N ASP A 879 -42.13 -2.04 -4.93
CA ASP A 879 -43.20 -3.01 -5.07
C ASP A 879 -42.86 -4.34 -4.39
N VAL A 880 -41.53 -4.60 -4.26
CA VAL A 880 -40.97 -5.84 -3.73
C VAL A 880 -39.80 -5.47 -2.82
N MET A 881 -39.67 -6.17 -1.69
CA MET A 881 -38.53 -6.08 -0.77
C MET A 881 -37.58 -7.26 -0.98
N VAL A 882 -36.41 -7.19 -0.37
CA VAL A 882 -35.40 -8.25 -0.50
C VAL A 882 -35.91 -9.63 -0.08
N CYS A 883 -36.72 -9.71 0.97
CA CYS A 883 -37.31 -10.96 1.44
C CYS A 883 -38.19 -11.64 0.40
N ASP A 884 -38.75 -10.89 -0.57
CA ASP A 884 -39.67 -11.39 -1.57
C ASP A 884 -38.99 -11.76 -2.89
N LEU A 885 -37.69 -11.46 -3.06
CA LEU A 885 -36.97 -11.63 -4.33
C LEU A 885 -36.95 -13.06 -4.83
N LEU A 886 -36.80 -14.06 -3.96
CA LEU A 886 -36.80 -15.48 -4.35
C LEU A 886 -38.11 -15.91 -5.03
N GLN A 887 -39.26 -15.36 -4.58
CA GLN A 887 -40.60 -15.68 -5.11
C GLN A 887 -40.91 -14.93 -6.41
N ASN A 888 -40.10 -13.95 -6.79
CA ASN A 888 -40.31 -13.12 -7.95
C ASN A 888 -39.35 -13.41 -9.11
N HIS A 889 -38.80 -14.63 -9.17
CA HIS A 889 -37.89 -15.05 -10.24
C HIS A 889 -38.51 -14.80 -11.63
N LYS A 890 -37.72 -14.27 -12.56
CA LYS A 890 -38.08 -13.85 -13.93
C LYS A 890 -39.15 -12.74 -14.02
N LYS A 891 -39.57 -12.14 -12.91
CA LYS A 891 -40.50 -11.00 -12.96
C LYS A 891 -39.71 -9.68 -12.98
N THR A 892 -40.27 -8.69 -13.68
CA THR A 892 -39.77 -7.32 -13.64
C THR A 892 -40.40 -6.60 -12.45
N VAL A 893 -39.55 -6.05 -11.59
CA VAL A 893 -39.93 -5.41 -10.32
C VAL A 893 -39.37 -3.99 -10.21
N ARG A 894 -40.08 -3.15 -9.45
CA ARG A 894 -39.53 -1.84 -9.04
C ARG A 894 -39.05 -1.94 -7.58
N MET A 895 -37.80 -1.65 -7.35
CA MET A 895 -37.23 -1.60 -6.01
C MET A 895 -36.69 -0.21 -5.72
N LEU A 896 -36.63 0.12 -4.42
CA LEU A 896 -35.94 1.29 -3.94
C LEU A 896 -34.67 0.82 -3.24
N GLY A 897 -33.52 1.34 -3.63
CA GLY A 897 -32.21 0.96 -3.04
C GLY A 897 -31.38 2.17 -2.65
N TYR A 898 -30.74 2.10 -1.50
CA TYR A 898 -29.66 3.01 -1.10
C TYR A 898 -28.32 2.39 -1.50
N LEU A 899 -27.53 3.12 -2.32
CA LEU A 899 -26.30 2.61 -2.91
C LEU A 899 -25.16 2.51 -1.87
N ILE A 900 -24.76 1.29 -1.59
CA ILE A 900 -23.68 0.97 -0.64
C ILE A 900 -22.33 0.84 -1.35
N ALA A 901 -22.29 0.03 -2.41
CA ALA A 901 -21.06 -0.20 -3.16
C ALA A 901 -21.37 -0.44 -4.64
N ARG A 902 -20.39 -0.12 -5.50
CA ARG A 902 -20.43 -0.47 -6.92
C ARG A 902 -19.07 -0.93 -7.39
N LYS A 903 -19.02 -1.92 -8.24
CA LYS A 903 -17.81 -2.44 -8.86
C LYS A 903 -17.90 -2.35 -10.37
N HIS A 904 -16.95 -1.64 -10.97
CA HIS A 904 -16.79 -1.57 -12.42
C HIS A 904 -16.05 -2.79 -12.96
N VAL A 905 -16.56 -3.35 -14.06
CA VAL A 905 -15.93 -4.45 -14.79
C VAL A 905 -15.94 -4.11 -16.29
N PRO A 906 -14.76 -3.94 -16.91
CA PRO A 906 -14.67 -3.76 -18.35
C PRO A 906 -15.00 -5.08 -19.06
N THR A 907 -15.80 -5.00 -20.12
CA THR A 907 -16.13 -6.13 -20.98
C THR A 907 -15.88 -5.76 -22.45
N SER A 908 -15.84 -6.76 -23.33
CA SER A 908 -15.71 -6.53 -24.78
C SER A 908 -16.84 -5.70 -25.40
N LYS A 909 -18.02 -5.66 -24.73
CA LYS A 909 -19.20 -4.90 -25.16
C LYS A 909 -19.34 -3.55 -24.46
N GLY A 910 -18.41 -3.16 -23.60
CA GLY A 910 -18.42 -1.91 -22.84
C GLY A 910 -18.31 -2.10 -21.32
N SER A 911 -18.59 -1.04 -20.58
CA SER A 911 -18.52 -1.05 -19.11
C SER A 911 -19.75 -1.72 -18.50
N MET A 912 -19.52 -2.64 -17.58
CA MET A 912 -20.55 -3.31 -16.76
C MET A 912 -20.33 -2.95 -15.29
N TYR A 913 -21.41 -2.87 -14.50
CA TYR A 913 -21.31 -2.63 -13.07
C TYR A 913 -22.11 -3.65 -12.26
N PHE A 914 -21.56 -3.99 -11.09
CA PHE A 914 -22.29 -4.65 -10.01
C PHE A 914 -22.60 -3.61 -8.94
N GLY A 915 -23.85 -3.54 -8.49
CA GLY A 915 -24.28 -2.66 -7.42
C GLY A 915 -24.70 -3.46 -6.19
N THR A 916 -24.35 -2.99 -5.01
CA THR A 916 -24.85 -3.51 -3.72
C THR A 916 -25.64 -2.41 -3.05
N TRP A 917 -26.82 -2.75 -2.57
CA TRP A 917 -27.82 -1.82 -2.08
C TRP A 917 -28.43 -2.30 -0.75
N ILE A 918 -29.03 -1.37 -0.02
CA ILE A 918 -29.94 -1.65 1.09
C ILE A 918 -31.35 -1.27 0.65
N ASP A 919 -32.35 -2.11 0.93
CA ASP A 919 -33.77 -1.79 0.73
C ASP A 919 -34.36 -0.96 1.90
N ALA A 920 -35.63 -0.59 1.82
CA ALA A 920 -36.29 0.22 2.85
C ALA A 920 -36.45 -0.50 4.19
N ASN A 921 -36.28 -1.81 4.25
CA ASN A 921 -36.26 -2.62 5.47
C ASN A 921 -34.86 -2.86 6.05
N GLY A 922 -33.84 -2.31 5.42
CA GLY A 922 -32.45 -2.45 5.86
C GLY A 922 -31.73 -3.70 5.34
N HIS A 923 -32.33 -4.49 4.41
CA HIS A 923 -31.71 -5.70 3.90
C HIS A 923 -30.89 -5.46 2.64
N TYR A 924 -29.79 -6.21 2.51
CA TYR A 924 -28.86 -6.08 1.38
C TYR A 924 -29.31 -6.88 0.16
N PHE A 925 -29.19 -6.28 -1.04
CA PHE A 925 -29.37 -6.95 -2.31
C PHE A 925 -28.35 -6.50 -3.35
N ASP A 926 -28.14 -7.34 -4.35
CA ASP A 926 -27.18 -7.08 -5.41
C ASP A 926 -27.87 -6.91 -6.76
N THR A 927 -27.27 -6.08 -7.62
CA THR A 927 -27.76 -5.78 -8.97
C THR A 927 -26.67 -5.93 -10.01
N VAL A 928 -27.08 -6.25 -11.23
CA VAL A 928 -26.21 -6.31 -12.40
C VAL A 928 -26.67 -5.24 -13.39
N HIS A 929 -25.73 -4.41 -13.86
CA HIS A 929 -25.96 -3.34 -14.82
C HIS A 929 -25.12 -3.59 -16.07
N PHE A 930 -25.79 -3.90 -17.16
CA PHE A 930 -25.15 -4.12 -18.45
C PHE A 930 -24.85 -2.80 -19.19
N PRO A 931 -23.92 -2.81 -20.17
CA PRO A 931 -23.54 -1.59 -20.90
C PRO A 931 -24.70 -0.82 -21.50
N ASP A 932 -25.69 -1.50 -22.07
CA ASP A 932 -26.85 -0.88 -22.72
C ASP A 932 -27.68 -0.04 -21.73
N SER A 933 -28.00 -0.62 -20.56
CA SER A 933 -28.75 0.10 -19.52
C SER A 933 -27.94 1.24 -18.91
N LEU A 934 -26.61 1.10 -18.81
CA LEU A 934 -25.74 2.14 -18.24
C LEU A 934 -25.50 3.34 -19.15
N THR A 935 -25.56 3.13 -20.45
CA THR A 935 -25.46 4.22 -21.44
C THR A 935 -26.64 5.17 -21.31
N GLU A 936 -27.85 4.63 -21.11
CA GLU A 936 -29.09 5.41 -20.99
C GLU A 936 -29.34 5.86 -19.54
N TYR A 937 -29.01 5.01 -18.56
CA TYR A 937 -29.24 5.28 -17.12
C TYR A 937 -27.95 5.10 -16.32
N PRO A 938 -26.99 6.07 -16.35
CA PRO A 938 -25.72 5.96 -15.64
C PRO A 938 -25.86 6.19 -14.13
N PHE A 939 -24.89 5.72 -13.36
CA PHE A 939 -24.75 6.08 -11.95
C PHE A 939 -24.41 7.57 -11.78
N VAL A 940 -25.20 8.29 -10.98
CA VAL A 940 -25.05 9.72 -10.70
C VAL A 940 -24.66 9.94 -9.23
N GLY A 941 -23.60 9.28 -8.75
CA GLY A 941 -23.13 9.39 -7.37
C GLY A 941 -23.84 8.45 -6.38
N GLY A 942 -23.64 8.69 -5.08
CA GLY A 942 -24.32 7.98 -4.00
C GLY A 942 -25.76 8.42 -3.77
N GLY A 943 -26.49 7.72 -2.91
CA GLY A 943 -27.85 8.04 -2.48
C GLY A 943 -28.89 6.99 -2.84
N CYS A 944 -30.16 7.35 -2.73
CA CYS A 944 -31.29 6.47 -3.04
C CYS A 944 -31.63 6.46 -4.54
N TYR A 945 -31.91 5.29 -5.07
CA TYR A 945 -32.31 5.09 -6.47
C TYR A 945 -33.59 4.28 -6.57
N LEU A 946 -34.43 4.67 -7.50
CA LEU A 946 -35.51 3.84 -7.98
C LEU A 946 -34.94 2.93 -9.08
N LEU A 947 -35.10 1.62 -8.90
CA LEU A 947 -34.54 0.59 -9.76
C LEU A 947 -35.69 -0.20 -10.39
N LEU A 948 -35.68 -0.33 -11.71
CA LEU A 948 -36.54 -1.23 -12.46
C LEU A 948 -35.68 -2.33 -13.05
N GLY A 949 -35.96 -3.57 -12.71
CA GLY A 949 -35.14 -4.69 -13.18
C GLY A 949 -35.87 -6.03 -13.12
N THR A 950 -35.26 -7.02 -13.78
CA THR A 950 -35.74 -8.40 -13.77
C THR A 950 -35.01 -9.20 -12.69
N VAL A 951 -35.74 -9.93 -11.86
CA VAL A 951 -35.15 -10.78 -10.82
C VAL A 951 -34.62 -12.06 -11.44
N GLU A 952 -33.35 -12.31 -11.25
CA GLU A 952 -32.68 -13.56 -11.61
C GLU A 952 -32.25 -14.30 -10.34
N VAL A 953 -32.57 -15.60 -10.29
CA VAL A 953 -32.18 -16.48 -9.16
C VAL A 953 -31.27 -17.57 -9.69
N GLU A 954 -30.06 -17.63 -9.18
CA GLU A 954 -29.05 -18.63 -9.53
C GLU A 954 -28.55 -19.30 -8.25
N TYR A 955 -28.70 -20.61 -8.12
CA TYR A 955 -28.28 -21.37 -6.91
C TYR A 955 -28.73 -20.71 -5.60
N HIS A 956 -30.04 -20.46 -5.47
CA HIS A 956 -30.65 -19.77 -4.30
C HIS A 956 -30.19 -18.32 -4.06
N PHE A 957 -29.39 -17.73 -4.95
CA PHE A 957 -28.94 -16.36 -4.86
C PHE A 957 -29.73 -15.45 -5.79
N PRO A 958 -30.63 -14.59 -5.27
CA PRO A 958 -31.37 -13.63 -6.08
C PRO A 958 -30.50 -12.42 -6.41
N ASN A 959 -30.52 -11.96 -7.64
CA ASN A 959 -29.97 -10.68 -8.07
C ASN A 959 -30.99 -9.97 -8.98
N VAL A 960 -30.83 -8.66 -9.17
CA VAL A 960 -31.72 -7.88 -10.03
C VAL A 960 -30.93 -7.34 -11.22
N GLN A 961 -31.29 -7.81 -12.42
CA GLN A 961 -30.75 -7.28 -13.67
C GLN A 961 -31.45 -5.95 -13.99
N ILE A 962 -30.71 -4.85 -13.91
CA ILE A 962 -31.29 -3.51 -14.04
C ILE A 962 -31.55 -3.16 -15.51
N LEU A 963 -32.79 -2.75 -15.79
CA LEU A 963 -33.26 -2.22 -17.07
C LEU A 963 -33.18 -0.68 -17.07
N LYS A 964 -33.73 -0.06 -16.00
CA LYS A 964 -33.76 1.40 -15.84
C LYS A 964 -33.46 1.77 -14.39
N MET A 965 -32.83 2.91 -14.17
CA MET A 965 -32.65 3.47 -12.82
C MET A 965 -32.67 4.98 -12.81
N ALA A 966 -33.09 5.57 -11.69
CA ALA A 966 -33.06 7.00 -11.47
C ALA A 966 -32.71 7.31 -10.03
N ARG A 967 -31.76 8.24 -9.82
CA ARG A 967 -31.47 8.77 -8.49
C ARG A 967 -32.59 9.65 -8.01
N LEU A 968 -33.06 9.44 -6.78
CA LEU A 968 -34.13 10.21 -6.18
C LEU A 968 -33.58 11.35 -5.31
N PRO A 969 -34.17 12.55 -5.40
CA PRO A 969 -33.77 13.67 -4.58
C PRO A 969 -34.28 13.54 -3.15
N PHE A 970 -33.48 13.97 -2.20
CA PHE A 970 -33.93 14.20 -0.84
C PHE A 970 -34.83 15.45 -0.75
N ILE A 971 -35.60 15.55 0.32
CA ILE A 971 -36.31 16.78 0.70
C ILE A 971 -35.26 17.89 0.91
N THR A 972 -35.66 19.13 0.73
CA THR A 972 -34.82 20.27 1.09
C THR A 972 -34.72 20.36 2.62
N ASP A 973 -33.58 20.76 3.15
CA ASP A 973 -33.41 20.99 4.57
C ASP A 973 -34.49 21.99 5.05
N PRO A 974 -35.34 21.59 6.01
CA PRO A 974 -36.48 22.38 6.46
C PRO A 974 -36.10 23.75 7.06
N ARG A 975 -34.83 23.97 7.38
CA ARG A 975 -34.34 25.25 7.88
C ARG A 975 -34.14 26.32 6.77
N TYR A 976 -34.03 25.87 5.51
CA TYR A 976 -33.82 26.73 4.35
C TYR A 976 -35.09 26.74 3.50
N HIS A 977 -36.08 27.52 3.88
CA HIS A 977 -37.23 27.79 3.02
C HIS A 977 -36.78 28.71 1.89
N TYR A 978 -36.44 28.19 0.74
CA TYR A 978 -36.46 28.94 -0.50
C TYR A 978 -37.93 28.99 -0.95
N ASP A 979 -38.51 30.19 -1.04
CA ASP A 979 -39.76 30.40 -1.75
C ASP A 979 -39.59 29.90 -3.18
N ASP A 980 -40.09 28.69 -3.48
CA ASP A 980 -40.04 28.09 -4.82
C ASP A 980 -40.80 28.91 -5.88
N ASP A 981 -41.59 29.91 -5.49
CA ASP A 981 -42.42 30.70 -6.41
C ASP A 981 -41.63 31.81 -7.16
N ASN A 982 -40.40 32.15 -6.77
CA ASN A 982 -39.64 33.23 -7.44
C ASN A 982 -38.44 32.73 -8.27
N ASN A 983 -38.16 31.45 -8.37
CA ASN A 983 -36.94 30.98 -9.01
C ASN A 983 -37.09 30.32 -10.40
N GLN A 984 -38.29 30.29 -10.98
CA GLN A 984 -38.41 29.86 -12.37
C GLN A 984 -37.86 30.90 -13.38
N THR A 985 -37.65 32.16 -12.96
CA THR A 985 -37.09 33.22 -13.82
C THR A 985 -35.59 33.43 -13.65
N THR A 986 -34.97 32.93 -12.57
CA THR A 986 -33.53 33.20 -12.30
C THR A 986 -32.61 32.01 -12.70
N VAL A 987 -33.14 30.80 -12.76
CA VAL A 987 -32.32 29.62 -13.14
C VAL A 987 -32.09 29.55 -14.67
N SER A 988 -32.95 30.13 -15.45
CA SER A 988 -32.71 30.31 -16.91
C SER A 988 -31.67 31.37 -17.25
N LYS A 989 -31.51 32.42 -16.41
CA LYS A 989 -30.50 33.46 -16.60
C LYS A 989 -29.11 33.08 -16.09
N VAL A 990 -29.00 32.24 -15.04
CA VAL A 990 -27.70 31.79 -14.53
C VAL A 990 -27.05 30.73 -15.42
N LYS A 991 -27.83 30.05 -16.26
CA LYS A 991 -27.25 29.11 -17.25
C LYS A 991 -26.68 29.80 -18.49
N GLU A 992 -27.04 31.03 -18.77
CA GLU A 992 -26.49 31.79 -19.90
C GLU A 992 -25.27 32.65 -19.51
N ASP A 993 -25.14 33.06 -18.25
CA ASP A 993 -24.02 33.93 -17.81
C ASP A 993 -22.74 33.17 -17.40
N VAL A 994 -22.76 31.87 -17.30
CA VAL A 994 -21.53 31.06 -17.03
C VAL A 994 -20.77 30.67 -18.32
N SER A 995 -21.31 31.02 -19.50
CA SER A 995 -20.67 30.68 -20.79
C SER A 995 -19.72 31.71 -21.38
N LEU A 996 -19.55 32.88 -20.77
CA LEU A 996 -18.72 33.97 -21.30
C LEU A 996 -17.99 34.80 -20.23
N THR A 997 -17.12 34.15 -19.48
CA THR A 997 -15.95 34.85 -18.92
C THR A 997 -14.78 34.66 -19.88
N HIS A 998 -14.29 35.78 -20.42
CA HIS A 998 -13.16 35.87 -21.31
C HIS A 998 -12.01 35.00 -20.82
N ARG A 999 -11.81 33.84 -21.47
CA ARG A 999 -10.56 33.13 -21.38
C ARG A 999 -9.50 33.99 -22.07
N GLN A 1000 -8.55 34.54 -21.32
CA GLN A 1000 -7.31 34.96 -21.95
C GLN A 1000 -6.75 33.73 -22.68
N PRO A 1001 -6.34 33.88 -23.94
CA PRO A 1001 -5.73 32.78 -24.68
C PRO A 1001 -4.47 32.34 -23.93
N TYR A 1002 -4.33 31.04 -23.70
CA TYR A 1002 -3.11 30.48 -23.15
C TYR A 1002 -1.91 30.93 -23.97
N PRO A 1003 -0.75 31.26 -23.35
CA PRO A 1003 0.44 31.61 -24.06
C PRO A 1003 0.83 30.50 -25.04
N LYS A 1004 1.20 30.88 -26.27
CA LYS A 1004 1.74 29.92 -27.24
C LYS A 1004 3.02 29.33 -26.72
N ALA A 1005 3.32 28.09 -27.09
CA ALA A 1005 4.54 27.39 -26.65
C ALA A 1005 5.83 28.19 -26.88
N SER A 1006 5.84 29.11 -27.87
CA SER A 1006 6.91 30.09 -28.15
C SER A 1006 6.98 31.25 -27.14
N GLU A 1007 5.98 31.41 -26.26
CA GLU A 1007 5.90 32.51 -25.26
C GLU A 1007 6.21 32.04 -23.85
N ILE A 1008 6.36 30.73 -23.64
CA ILE A 1008 6.83 30.13 -22.38
C ILE A 1008 8.34 30.33 -22.34
N ASN A 1009 8.79 31.37 -21.61
CA ASN A 1009 10.21 31.60 -21.36
C ASN A 1009 10.78 30.49 -20.48
N LEU A 1010 11.33 29.48 -21.11
CA LEU A 1010 12.38 28.68 -20.50
C LEU A 1010 13.58 29.59 -20.28
N PRO A 1011 14.41 29.41 -19.23
CA PRO A 1011 15.63 30.18 -19.03
C PRO A 1011 16.45 30.13 -20.32
N ARG A 1012 16.50 31.27 -21.01
CA ARG A 1012 17.22 31.37 -22.30
C ARG A 1012 18.69 31.55 -22.07
N HIS A 1013 19.46 30.49 -21.84
CA HIS A 1013 20.84 30.45 -22.29
C HIS A 1013 20.85 29.97 -23.75
N ARG A 1014 20.87 30.94 -24.67
CA ARG A 1014 21.17 30.67 -26.08
C ARG A 1014 22.62 30.18 -26.19
N MET A 1015 22.82 28.87 -26.23
CA MET A 1015 24.00 28.33 -26.87
C MET A 1015 23.81 28.46 -28.39
N LYS A 1016 24.64 29.28 -29.04
CA LYS A 1016 24.90 29.19 -30.47
C LYS A 1016 25.69 27.90 -30.67
N PHE A 1017 25.03 26.84 -31.07
CA PHE A 1017 25.72 25.69 -31.69
C PHE A 1017 26.22 26.15 -33.06
N THR A 1018 27.52 26.46 -33.15
CA THR A 1018 28.24 26.47 -34.44
C THR A 1018 28.29 25.04 -34.98
N LYS A 1019 27.87 24.90 -36.25
CA LYS A 1019 27.83 23.64 -37.00
C LYS A 1019 29.15 22.90 -36.97
#